data_bf0892bd3e78cf73454bf7cb9a15ddcf
#
_entry.id   bf0892bd3e78cf73454bf7cb9a15ddcf
#
_cell.length_a   1.000
_cell.length_b   1.000
_cell.length_c   1.000
_cell.angle_alpha   90.00
_cell.angle_beta   90.00
_cell.angle_gamma   90.00
#
_symmetry.space_group_name_H-M   'P 1'
#
loop_
_entity.id
_entity.type
_entity.pdbx_description
1 polymer ?
#
loop_
_entity_poly.entity_id
_entity_poly.type
_entity_poly.pdbx_seq_one_letter_code
_entity_poly.pdbx_strand_id
1 'polypeptide(L)'
;MPLSAASSAREILTGLHEVMAGRGSAQSKLDKVVDLIADKMQSEVCSIYLLRESKLELFATHGLRKEAVHVTRLNLGEGLVGTIAAEGRILNLAEAAEHPAFAYRPETGEESFHSFAGVPIMRLESPVGVLAVQHADPRRYEDVEIEALQTVAMVLSEMIAGARLIDGARRGRLRSSGPLRLSGLRLVAGMAKGEAVFHQPRVVVEHTVADDIEAERDRVYSAFRKMREQIDAMTKDAEFGTAGEHQEILETYKMFAYDEGWSRRINEAIDSGLTAEAAIERVQQRTRARMQDIDDPLLKERMHDLEDLSNRLLRIVSGRFGTAAQTGLARDTVLIARNLGPAELLEYDRRRLRAVVLEEGSLTAHMTIVARAMNVPVVGRLPDIRHSVEEGETILVDGDNGSVIVRPNRILLTGFEHRLAMRQQRRAEFDKARGLPALSLDGVPVSVMVNAGLAEDAANLDISGADGIGLFRTEFQFLVSATLPGRERQQRLYAKVLASAGDKPVVFRTVDIGGDKALPYLTDIRDEAENPAMGWRALRLSLDRATLMKAQARALIEASGGKVLRVMFPMVSEPWEYEEARALFEEQVDWARKGHRKLPTRIEFGAMLEVPALAEALDQLLPRIDFLSIGTNDLTQFLFAADRADPRLAERYDWLSPAIFRFVRRVTTQARAAGVPVRVCGEMGGRPLEAMGLIGIGVEAFSITPAAVGPIKAVVRSLDVGKVRTRMEQLLEKPPANMRKTLTDWARRHNVAIA
;
A
#
# COMPACT_ATOMS: atom_id res chain seq x y z
N MET A 1 4.98 24.33 -45.76
CA MET A 1 4.62 23.01 -45.24
C MET A 1 5.11 23.00 -43.82
N PRO A 2 4.27 22.79 -42.79
CA PRO A 2 4.77 22.66 -41.46
C PRO A 2 5.65 21.40 -41.38
N LEU A 3 6.87 21.55 -40.91
CA LEU A 3 7.78 20.47 -40.61
C LEU A 3 7.10 19.56 -39.60
N SER A 4 7.21 18.23 -39.75
CA SER A 4 6.63 17.31 -38.79
C SER A 4 7.21 17.59 -37.40
N ALA A 5 6.41 17.54 -36.40
CA ALA A 5 6.77 17.87 -35.01
C ALA A 5 8.00 17.09 -34.48
N ALA A 6 8.24 15.86 -34.97
CA ALA A 6 9.44 15.08 -34.69
C ALA A 6 10.72 15.73 -35.27
N SER A 7 10.60 16.47 -36.37
CA SER A 7 11.72 17.22 -36.97
C SER A 7 12.14 18.42 -36.12
N SER A 8 11.17 19.15 -35.54
CA SER A 8 11.41 20.31 -34.66
C SER A 8 12.09 19.94 -33.37
N ALA A 9 11.65 18.86 -32.69
CA ALA A 9 12.27 18.38 -31.46
C ALA A 9 13.74 17.96 -31.67
N ARG A 10 14.03 17.28 -32.80
CA ARG A 10 15.38 16.85 -33.13
C ARG A 10 16.29 18.05 -33.45
N GLU A 11 15.78 19.07 -34.14
CA GLU A 11 16.54 20.29 -34.43
C GLU A 11 16.87 21.07 -33.15
N ILE A 12 15.93 21.16 -32.22
CA ILE A 12 16.17 21.79 -30.92
C ILE A 12 17.26 21.02 -30.13
N LEU A 13 17.18 19.68 -30.07
CA LEU A 13 18.16 18.85 -29.38
C LEU A 13 19.56 18.97 -30.02
N THR A 14 19.65 18.97 -31.32
CA THR A 14 20.93 19.16 -32.04
C THR A 14 21.52 20.55 -31.77
N GLY A 15 20.70 21.59 -31.83
CA GLY A 15 21.14 22.96 -31.52
C GLY A 15 21.54 23.12 -30.03
N LEU A 16 20.83 22.49 -29.11
CA LEU A 16 21.21 22.44 -27.69
C LEU A 16 22.58 21.78 -27.49
N HIS A 17 22.85 20.67 -28.18
CA HIS A 17 24.14 20.00 -28.11
C HIS A 17 25.27 20.90 -28.63
N GLU A 18 25.08 21.61 -29.72
CA GLU A 18 26.06 22.57 -30.27
C GLU A 18 26.32 23.73 -29.32
N VAL A 19 25.26 24.30 -28.70
CA VAL A 19 25.39 25.35 -27.68
C VAL A 19 26.15 24.84 -26.44
N MET A 20 25.90 23.59 -26.05
CA MET A 20 26.56 22.94 -24.93
C MET A 20 28.06 22.70 -25.15
N ALA A 21 28.42 22.18 -26.34
CA ALA A 21 29.81 21.93 -26.72
C ALA A 21 30.60 23.24 -26.94
N GLY A 22 29.91 24.37 -27.18
CA GLY A 22 30.51 25.67 -27.43
C GLY A 22 31.27 26.24 -26.22
N ARG A 23 32.26 27.12 -26.46
CA ARG A 23 32.97 27.89 -25.44
C ARG A 23 32.10 29.05 -24.94
N GLY A 24 32.06 29.30 -23.65
CA GLY A 24 31.32 30.41 -23.04
C GLY A 24 30.99 30.18 -21.57
N SER A 25 30.54 31.25 -20.87
CA SER A 25 30.01 31.12 -19.52
C SER A 25 28.68 30.40 -19.51
N ALA A 26 28.30 29.82 -18.37
CA ALA A 26 27.01 29.18 -18.20
C ALA A 26 25.84 30.13 -18.50
N GLN A 27 25.93 31.41 -18.11
CA GLN A 27 24.95 32.44 -18.45
C GLN A 27 24.80 32.61 -19.96
N SER A 28 25.93 32.79 -20.67
CA SER A 28 25.91 32.96 -22.13
C SER A 28 25.37 31.74 -22.87
N LYS A 29 25.51 30.54 -22.29
CA LYS A 29 24.91 29.32 -22.87
C LYS A 29 23.40 29.30 -22.66
N LEU A 30 22.91 29.66 -21.46
CA LEU A 30 21.48 29.72 -21.18
C LEU A 30 20.78 30.82 -21.99
N ASP A 31 21.42 31.97 -22.20
CA ASP A 31 20.89 33.03 -23.08
C ASP A 31 20.71 32.53 -24.52
N LYS A 32 21.69 31.81 -25.08
CA LYS A 32 21.59 31.17 -26.39
C LYS A 32 20.50 30.07 -26.45
N VAL A 33 20.31 29.38 -25.37
CA VAL A 33 19.29 28.33 -25.28
C VAL A 33 17.88 28.91 -25.33
N VAL A 34 17.58 29.98 -24.57
CA VAL A 34 16.27 30.64 -24.65
C VAL A 34 16.01 31.23 -26.05
N ASP A 35 17.02 31.78 -26.68
CA ASP A 35 16.92 32.30 -28.09
C ASP A 35 16.61 31.16 -29.09
N LEU A 36 17.32 30.02 -28.94
CA LEU A 36 17.09 28.83 -29.80
C LEU A 36 15.68 28.24 -29.62
N ILE A 37 15.22 28.13 -28.36
CA ILE A 37 13.89 27.59 -28.09
C ILE A 37 12.80 28.53 -28.63
N ALA A 38 12.93 29.83 -28.39
CA ALA A 38 11.98 30.83 -28.88
C ALA A 38 11.85 30.78 -30.41
N ASP A 39 13.00 30.73 -31.12
CA ASP A 39 13.04 30.62 -32.60
C ASP A 39 12.36 29.33 -33.09
N LYS A 40 12.73 28.18 -32.54
CA LYS A 40 12.21 26.88 -33.01
C LYS A 40 10.77 26.60 -32.64
N MET A 41 10.28 27.15 -31.52
CA MET A 41 8.89 27.04 -31.10
C MET A 41 8.00 28.17 -31.58
N GLN A 42 8.59 29.14 -32.30
CA GLN A 42 7.90 30.35 -32.75
C GLN A 42 7.16 31.01 -31.58
N SER A 43 7.79 31.09 -30.45
CA SER A 43 7.27 31.73 -29.23
C SER A 43 7.94 33.09 -29.06
N GLU A 44 7.16 34.10 -28.68
CA GLU A 44 7.67 35.47 -28.49
C GLU A 44 8.46 35.60 -27.20
N VAL A 45 8.17 34.76 -26.24
CA VAL A 45 8.89 34.66 -24.95
C VAL A 45 9.34 33.24 -24.70
N CYS A 46 10.59 33.12 -24.28
CA CYS A 46 11.11 31.91 -23.61
C CYS A 46 11.92 32.32 -22.40
N SER A 47 11.63 31.74 -21.26
CA SER A 47 12.25 32.11 -19.98
C SER A 47 12.66 30.89 -19.17
N ILE A 48 13.84 30.99 -18.55
CA ILE A 48 14.35 29.97 -17.61
C ILE A 48 14.44 30.58 -16.23
N TYR A 49 13.71 29.98 -15.29
CA TYR A 49 13.78 30.29 -13.88
C TYR A 49 14.54 29.19 -13.15
N LEU A 50 15.48 29.56 -12.28
CA LEU A 50 16.26 28.60 -11.49
C LEU A 50 15.97 28.77 -10.00
N LEU A 51 15.84 27.64 -9.30
CA LEU A 51 15.59 27.62 -7.86
C LEU A 51 16.89 27.89 -7.09
N ARG A 52 16.94 29.06 -6.42
CA ARG A 52 18.04 29.50 -5.58
C ARG A 52 17.53 29.98 -4.21
N GLU A 53 18.15 29.58 -3.15
CA GLU A 53 17.78 30.00 -1.78
C GLU A 53 16.27 29.89 -1.48
N SER A 54 15.59 28.84 -2.00
CA SER A 54 14.15 28.61 -1.89
C SER A 54 13.27 29.60 -2.67
N LYS A 55 13.84 30.36 -3.61
CA LYS A 55 13.12 31.23 -4.56
C LYS A 55 13.49 30.89 -5.99
N LEU A 56 12.55 31.10 -6.90
CA LEU A 56 12.78 31.01 -8.34
C LEU A 56 13.28 32.36 -8.84
N GLU A 57 14.47 32.40 -9.37
CA GLU A 57 15.11 33.58 -9.94
C GLU A 57 15.06 33.48 -11.47
N LEU A 58 14.60 34.53 -12.17
CA LEU A 58 14.67 34.62 -13.63
C LEU A 58 16.15 34.67 -14.03
N PHE A 59 16.63 33.63 -14.71
CA PHE A 59 18.04 33.45 -15.03
C PHE A 59 18.39 33.78 -16.47
N ALA A 60 17.51 33.45 -17.40
CA ALA A 60 17.65 33.81 -18.82
C ALA A 60 16.26 34.04 -19.45
N THR A 61 16.17 34.95 -20.35
CA THR A 61 14.93 35.23 -21.09
C THR A 61 15.18 35.72 -22.49
N HIS A 62 14.30 35.29 -23.41
CA HIS A 62 14.03 35.88 -24.70
C HIS A 62 12.66 36.54 -24.62
N GLY A 63 12.49 37.75 -25.10
CA GLY A 63 11.20 38.44 -25.19
C GLY A 63 10.77 39.25 -23.99
N LEU A 64 11.14 38.89 -22.74
CA LEU A 64 10.92 39.75 -21.58
C LEU A 64 12.03 40.82 -21.44
N ARG A 65 11.78 41.81 -20.57
CA ARG A 65 12.77 42.85 -20.28
C ARG A 65 14.05 42.26 -19.70
N LYS A 66 15.19 42.53 -20.33
CA LYS A 66 16.47 41.97 -19.90
C LYS A 66 16.91 42.44 -18.51
N GLU A 67 16.45 43.60 -18.09
CA GLU A 67 16.69 44.16 -16.75
C GLU A 67 16.03 43.33 -15.63
N ALA A 68 15.02 42.50 -15.96
CA ALA A 68 14.36 41.61 -15.05
C ALA A 68 15.21 40.37 -14.68
N VAL A 69 16.21 40.03 -15.52
CA VAL A 69 17.11 38.89 -15.28
C VAL A 69 17.92 39.14 -13.99
N HIS A 70 17.96 38.13 -13.10
CA HIS A 70 18.53 38.14 -11.76
C HIS A 70 17.86 39.11 -10.76
N VAL A 71 16.83 39.86 -11.17
CA VAL A 71 16.04 40.77 -10.32
C VAL A 71 14.71 40.11 -9.91
N THR A 72 13.99 39.54 -10.89
CA THR A 72 12.70 38.90 -10.63
C THR A 72 12.88 37.62 -9.85
N ARG A 73 12.24 37.56 -8.68
CA ARG A 73 12.27 36.39 -7.79
C ARG A 73 10.86 36.06 -7.33
N LEU A 74 10.50 34.78 -7.39
CA LEU A 74 9.20 34.22 -6.98
C LEU A 74 9.40 33.20 -5.88
N ASN A 75 8.47 33.16 -4.92
CA ASN A 75 8.45 32.07 -3.94
C ASN A 75 7.88 30.81 -4.59
N LEU A 76 8.15 29.63 -4.03
CA LEU A 76 7.47 28.41 -4.42
C LEU A 76 5.96 28.57 -4.16
N GLY A 77 5.13 28.27 -5.17
CA GLY A 77 3.67 28.47 -5.13
C GLY A 77 3.21 29.87 -5.53
N GLU A 78 4.11 30.82 -5.79
CA GLU A 78 3.77 32.20 -6.17
C GLU A 78 3.79 32.36 -7.69
N GLY A 79 2.68 32.79 -8.27
CA GLY A 79 2.50 32.92 -9.72
C GLY A 79 2.47 31.58 -10.44
N LEU A 80 2.31 31.60 -11.78
CA LEU A 80 2.26 30.39 -12.60
C LEU A 80 3.56 29.59 -12.48
N VAL A 81 4.69 30.27 -12.57
CA VAL A 81 6.03 29.67 -12.49
C VAL A 81 6.28 29.04 -11.10
N GLY A 82 5.90 29.75 -10.01
CA GLY A 82 6.04 29.24 -8.67
C GLY A 82 5.15 28.02 -8.39
N THR A 83 3.95 28.02 -8.96
CA THR A 83 3.01 26.88 -8.88
C THR A 83 3.59 25.65 -9.59
N ILE A 84 4.12 25.81 -10.82
CA ILE A 84 4.79 24.73 -11.56
C ILE A 84 5.92 24.13 -10.73
N ALA A 85 6.74 24.96 -10.10
CA ALA A 85 7.86 24.48 -9.30
C ALA A 85 7.40 23.82 -7.97
N ALA A 86 6.32 24.31 -7.35
CA ALA A 86 5.81 23.74 -6.11
C ALA A 86 5.13 22.39 -6.32
N GLU A 87 4.36 22.25 -7.39
CA GLU A 87 3.56 21.07 -7.70
C GLU A 87 4.29 20.03 -8.58
N GLY A 88 5.35 20.47 -9.29
CA GLY A 88 6.03 19.63 -10.28
C GLY A 88 5.18 19.34 -11.52
N ARG A 89 4.17 20.19 -11.81
CA ARG A 89 3.18 20.00 -12.89
C ARG A 89 3.39 20.98 -14.02
N ILE A 90 2.92 20.56 -15.18
CA ILE A 90 2.91 21.40 -16.38
C ILE A 90 1.66 22.28 -16.34
N LEU A 91 1.83 23.54 -16.73
CA LEU A 91 0.69 24.42 -17.02
C LEU A 91 0.71 24.78 -18.52
N ASN A 92 -0.47 24.68 -19.16
CA ASN A 92 -0.68 25.03 -20.57
C ASN A 92 -1.99 25.79 -20.68
N LEU A 93 -1.90 27.10 -20.78
CA LEU A 93 -3.00 28.06 -20.66
C LEU A 93 -3.12 28.91 -21.95
N ALA A 94 -4.32 29.05 -22.47
CA ALA A 94 -4.60 29.98 -23.57
C ALA A 94 -4.66 31.43 -23.09
N GLU A 95 -5.18 31.65 -21.85
CA GLU A 95 -5.25 32.96 -21.23
C GLU A 95 -4.62 32.86 -19.82
N ALA A 96 -3.36 33.25 -19.72
CA ALA A 96 -2.59 33.14 -18.47
C ALA A 96 -3.16 34.01 -17.35
N ALA A 97 -3.68 35.20 -17.70
CA ALA A 97 -4.20 36.17 -16.75
C ALA A 97 -5.49 35.70 -16.03
N GLU A 98 -6.24 34.76 -16.62
CA GLU A 98 -7.47 34.21 -16.02
C GLU A 98 -7.18 33.13 -14.96
N HIS A 99 -5.96 32.62 -14.88
CA HIS A 99 -5.64 31.58 -13.94
C HIS A 99 -5.50 32.09 -12.50
N PRO A 100 -6.12 31.43 -11.50
CA PRO A 100 -6.13 31.91 -10.09
C PRO A 100 -4.73 32.15 -9.48
N ALA A 101 -3.72 31.43 -9.96
CA ALA A 101 -2.33 31.59 -9.51
C ALA A 101 -1.56 32.67 -10.29
N PHE A 102 -2.18 33.38 -11.23
CA PHE A 102 -1.48 34.42 -11.97
C PHE A 102 -1.01 35.56 -11.04
N ALA A 103 0.28 35.91 -11.12
CA ALA A 103 0.85 36.99 -10.33
C ALA A 103 1.65 37.91 -11.24
N TYR A 104 1.08 39.08 -11.50
CA TYR A 104 1.71 40.08 -12.39
C TYR A 104 2.99 40.68 -11.80
N ARG A 105 4.02 40.78 -12.64
CA ARG A 105 5.33 41.32 -12.32
C ARG A 105 5.69 42.49 -13.29
N PRO A 106 5.51 43.74 -12.85
CA PRO A 106 5.75 44.90 -13.75
C PRO A 106 7.13 44.97 -14.35
N GLU A 107 8.14 44.43 -13.66
CA GLU A 107 9.53 44.43 -14.12
C GLU A 107 9.78 43.52 -15.30
N THR A 108 8.92 42.50 -15.56
CA THR A 108 9.09 41.55 -16.66
C THR A 108 8.55 42.06 -17.96
N GLY A 109 7.52 42.88 -17.96
CA GLY A 109 6.81 43.37 -19.13
C GLY A 109 5.96 42.30 -19.82
N GLU A 110 5.37 41.40 -19.04
CA GLU A 110 4.60 40.24 -19.52
C GLU A 110 3.15 40.57 -19.87
N GLU A 111 2.69 41.83 -19.71
CA GLU A 111 1.32 42.27 -19.94
C GLU A 111 0.79 42.02 -21.34
N SER A 112 1.68 41.89 -22.31
CA SER A 112 1.32 41.73 -23.76
C SER A 112 1.10 40.26 -24.15
N PHE A 113 1.37 39.30 -23.24
CA PHE A 113 1.33 37.88 -23.57
C PHE A 113 0.12 37.18 -22.90
N HIS A 114 -0.69 36.53 -23.75
CA HIS A 114 -1.92 35.87 -23.33
C HIS A 114 -1.69 34.39 -23.04
N SER A 115 -1.02 33.66 -23.94
CA SER A 115 -0.80 32.25 -23.75
C SER A 115 0.46 31.94 -22.93
N PHE A 116 0.40 30.88 -22.17
CA PHE A 116 1.50 30.43 -21.31
C PHE A 116 1.61 28.91 -21.35
N ALA A 117 2.81 28.40 -21.61
CA ALA A 117 3.14 27.00 -21.33
C ALA A 117 4.42 26.93 -20.48
N GLY A 118 4.35 26.21 -19.38
CA GLY A 118 5.49 26.06 -18.50
C GLY A 118 5.67 24.60 -18.06
N VAL A 119 6.94 24.16 -18.08
CA VAL A 119 7.33 22.82 -17.66
C VAL A 119 8.38 22.88 -16.55
N PRO A 120 8.31 22.01 -15.54
CA PRO A 120 9.32 21.96 -14.50
C PRO A 120 10.63 21.39 -15.03
N ILE A 121 11.76 22.01 -14.66
CA ILE A 121 13.10 21.44 -14.87
C ILE A 121 13.38 20.57 -13.65
N MET A 122 13.32 19.25 -13.83
CA MET A 122 13.42 18.27 -12.73
C MET A 122 14.82 17.69 -12.62
N ARG A 123 15.32 17.52 -11.41
CA ARG A 123 16.54 16.76 -11.12
C ARG A 123 16.35 15.92 -9.86
N LEU A 124 16.58 14.59 -9.97
CA LEU A 124 16.42 13.67 -8.83
C LEU A 124 15.09 13.90 -8.09
N GLU A 125 14.00 14.00 -8.82
CA GLU A 125 12.62 14.22 -8.32
C GLU A 125 12.35 15.58 -7.66
N SER A 126 13.32 16.47 -7.66
CA SER A 126 13.13 17.83 -7.14
C SER A 126 13.15 18.84 -8.30
N PRO A 127 12.26 19.82 -8.30
CA PRO A 127 12.31 20.91 -9.27
C PRO A 127 13.55 21.77 -8.97
N VAL A 128 14.35 21.96 -9.99
CA VAL A 128 15.53 22.83 -9.94
C VAL A 128 15.30 24.14 -10.70
N GLY A 129 14.18 24.22 -11.41
CA GLY A 129 13.78 25.41 -12.16
C GLY A 129 12.49 25.17 -12.91
N VAL A 130 12.15 26.15 -13.74
CA VAL A 130 10.99 26.12 -14.65
C VAL A 130 11.43 26.70 -16.01
N LEU A 131 11.05 26.03 -17.09
CA LEU A 131 11.13 26.52 -18.45
C LEU A 131 9.73 26.96 -18.88
N ALA A 132 9.57 28.21 -19.29
CA ALA A 132 8.30 28.78 -19.71
C ALA A 132 8.40 29.43 -21.09
N VAL A 133 7.34 29.30 -21.90
CA VAL A 133 7.15 29.99 -23.17
C VAL A 133 5.81 30.72 -23.15
N GLN A 134 5.75 31.88 -23.84
CA GLN A 134 4.55 32.72 -23.92
C GLN A 134 4.39 33.26 -25.33
N HIS A 135 3.13 33.58 -25.69
CA HIS A 135 2.79 34.18 -27.00
C HIS A 135 1.72 35.27 -26.80
N ALA A 136 1.75 36.29 -27.64
CA ALA A 136 0.76 37.39 -27.57
C ALA A 136 -0.64 36.94 -27.99
N ASP A 137 -0.74 36.00 -28.93
CA ASP A 137 -2.05 35.47 -29.30
C ASP A 137 -2.52 34.39 -28.32
N PRO A 138 -3.83 34.41 -27.95
CA PRO A 138 -4.44 33.35 -27.14
C PRO A 138 -4.39 31.99 -27.86
N ARG A 139 -3.59 31.07 -27.39
CA ARG A 139 -3.51 29.71 -27.94
C ARG A 139 -3.18 28.68 -26.83
N ARG A 140 -3.58 27.46 -27.00
CA ARG A 140 -3.02 26.36 -26.28
C ARG A 140 -1.92 25.70 -27.10
N TYR A 141 -0.80 25.41 -26.47
CA TYR A 141 0.28 24.67 -27.10
C TYR A 141 -0.17 23.23 -27.31
N GLU A 142 0.19 22.65 -28.45
CA GLU A 142 -0.14 21.28 -28.79
C GLU A 142 0.67 20.30 -27.90
N ASP A 143 0.17 19.07 -27.71
CA ASP A 143 0.85 18.06 -26.92
C ASP A 143 2.30 17.82 -27.36
N VAL A 144 2.55 17.89 -28.63
CA VAL A 144 3.89 17.74 -29.23
C VAL A 144 4.83 18.89 -28.87
N GLU A 145 4.32 20.12 -28.80
CA GLU A 145 5.09 21.29 -28.35
C GLU A 145 5.45 21.17 -26.86
N ILE A 146 4.51 20.72 -26.07
CA ILE A 146 4.74 20.43 -24.62
C ILE A 146 5.77 19.30 -24.43
N GLU A 147 5.72 18.27 -25.25
CA GLU A 147 6.72 17.18 -25.22
C GLU A 147 8.12 17.67 -25.61
N ALA A 148 8.21 18.56 -26.58
CA ALA A 148 9.49 19.18 -26.93
C ALA A 148 10.05 20.01 -25.78
N LEU A 149 9.21 20.83 -25.11
CA LEU A 149 9.62 21.60 -23.91
C LEU A 149 10.08 20.70 -22.77
N GLN A 150 9.38 19.60 -22.49
CA GLN A 150 9.79 18.63 -21.46
C GLN A 150 11.14 18.00 -21.77
N THR A 151 11.37 17.66 -23.04
CA THR A 151 12.65 17.08 -23.48
C THR A 151 13.79 18.10 -23.30
N VAL A 152 13.54 19.35 -23.66
CA VAL A 152 14.48 20.46 -23.44
C VAL A 152 14.75 20.69 -21.96
N ALA A 153 13.70 20.69 -21.11
CA ALA A 153 13.84 20.86 -19.67
C ALA A 153 14.71 19.76 -19.03
N MET A 154 14.61 18.52 -19.53
CA MET A 154 15.44 17.41 -19.10
C MET A 154 16.91 17.63 -19.46
N VAL A 155 17.23 18.07 -20.68
CA VAL A 155 18.60 18.41 -21.10
C VAL A 155 19.15 19.59 -20.30
N LEU A 156 18.32 20.62 -20.05
CA LEU A 156 18.69 21.76 -19.23
C LEU A 156 19.03 21.39 -17.79
N SER A 157 18.35 20.39 -17.22
CA SER A 157 18.63 19.97 -15.85
C SER A 157 20.09 19.51 -15.66
N GLU A 158 20.64 18.82 -16.65
CA GLU A 158 22.05 18.39 -16.65
C GLU A 158 23.02 19.55 -16.85
N MET A 159 22.68 20.49 -17.76
CA MET A 159 23.48 21.72 -17.94
C MET A 159 23.64 22.48 -16.64
N ILE A 160 22.52 22.75 -15.98
CA ILE A 160 22.42 23.55 -14.76
C ILE A 160 23.23 22.89 -13.65
N ALA A 161 23.21 21.56 -13.59
CA ALA A 161 23.99 20.78 -12.63
C ALA A 161 25.51 20.82 -12.91
N GLY A 162 25.90 20.59 -14.16
CA GLY A 162 27.30 20.60 -14.58
C GLY A 162 27.95 21.97 -14.42
N ALA A 163 27.19 23.05 -14.62
CA ALA A 163 27.66 24.42 -14.48
C ALA A 163 27.67 24.94 -13.03
N ARG A 164 27.28 24.14 -12.02
CA ARG A 164 27.13 24.56 -10.62
C ARG A 164 26.26 25.81 -10.42
N LEU A 165 25.29 26.03 -11.30
CA LEU A 165 24.37 27.17 -11.27
C LEU A 165 23.28 27.03 -10.22
N ILE A 166 23.09 25.85 -9.71
CA ILE A 166 22.23 25.59 -8.55
C ILE A 166 23.14 25.61 -7.33
N ASP A 167 22.80 26.43 -6.37
CA ASP A 167 23.46 26.34 -5.08
C ASP A 167 23.33 24.91 -4.56
N GLY A 168 24.48 24.29 -4.28
CA GLY A 168 24.52 23.13 -3.40
C GLY A 168 24.03 23.48 -1.99
N ALA A 169 23.21 24.48 -1.88
CA ALA A 169 22.78 25.26 -0.72
C ALA A 169 21.73 24.56 0.16
N ARG A 170 21.62 23.23 0.11
CA ARG A 170 21.02 22.51 1.25
C ARG A 170 22.05 21.81 2.15
N ARG A 171 23.34 22.08 1.96
CA ARG A 171 24.39 21.68 2.95
C ARG A 171 24.50 22.57 4.16
N GLY A 172 23.71 23.61 4.30
CA GLY A 172 23.91 24.68 5.28
C GLY A 172 22.75 25.00 6.22
N ARG A 173 21.70 24.14 6.39
CA ARG A 173 21.00 24.22 7.67
C ARG A 173 21.89 23.63 8.72
N LEU A 174 22.24 24.41 9.74
CA LEU A 174 22.81 23.96 11.00
C LEU A 174 22.04 22.74 11.46
N ARG A 175 22.52 21.55 11.08
CA ARG A 175 21.94 20.29 11.53
C ARG A 175 22.21 20.25 13.03
N SER A 176 21.16 20.26 13.81
CA SER A 176 21.31 20.01 15.24
C SER A 176 21.99 18.64 15.35
N SER A 177 23.15 18.57 15.99
CA SER A 177 23.87 17.32 16.25
C SER A 177 23.14 16.41 17.24
N GLY A 178 21.92 16.80 17.66
CA GLY A 178 21.10 16.11 18.63
C GLY A 178 20.12 15.09 18.01
N PRO A 179 19.48 14.28 18.86
CA PRO A 179 18.48 13.33 18.45
C PRO A 179 17.30 14.00 17.74
N LEU A 180 16.95 13.53 16.56
CA LEU A 180 15.77 13.97 15.83
C LEU A 180 14.68 12.92 15.97
N ARG A 181 13.51 13.32 16.52
CA ARG A 181 12.34 12.44 16.61
C ARG A 181 11.31 12.85 15.56
N LEU A 182 10.87 11.88 14.77
CA LEU A 182 9.89 12.04 13.71
C LEU A 182 8.71 11.10 14.00
N SER A 183 7.50 11.53 13.62
CA SER A 183 6.28 10.73 13.74
C SER A 183 5.61 10.60 12.38
N GLY A 184 5.33 9.37 11.97
CA GLY A 184 4.72 9.02 10.69
C GLY A 184 3.56 8.04 10.84
N LEU A 185 3.07 7.56 9.71
CA LEU A 185 2.00 6.57 9.66
C LEU A 185 2.55 5.17 9.98
N ARG A 186 1.90 4.45 10.88
CA ARG A 186 2.20 3.06 11.21
C ARG A 186 1.74 2.15 10.08
N LEU A 187 2.65 1.63 9.27
CA LEU A 187 2.33 0.73 8.16
C LEU A 187 2.49 -0.74 8.56
N VAL A 188 3.64 -1.09 9.16
CA VAL A 188 3.89 -2.42 9.71
C VAL A 188 4.44 -2.30 11.13
N ALA A 189 3.82 -3.01 12.05
CA ALA A 189 4.19 -3.02 13.46
C ALA A 189 5.55 -3.69 13.69
N GLY A 190 6.28 -3.24 14.70
CA GLY A 190 7.57 -3.81 15.11
C GLY A 190 8.56 -2.74 15.55
N MET A 191 9.62 -3.18 16.21
CA MET A 191 10.72 -2.30 16.63
C MET A 191 12.02 -2.79 16.00
N ALA A 192 12.81 -1.86 15.50
CA ALA A 192 14.10 -2.17 14.91
C ALA A 192 15.13 -1.05 15.12
N LYS A 193 16.41 -1.45 15.16
CA LYS A 193 17.56 -0.58 15.16
C LYS A 193 18.44 -0.97 13.98
N GLY A 194 18.99 0.00 13.28
CA GLY A 194 19.95 -0.22 12.19
C GLY A 194 20.62 1.06 11.73
N GLU A 195 21.50 0.94 10.76
CA GLU A 195 22.14 2.06 10.09
C GLU A 195 21.31 2.48 8.86
N ALA A 196 21.24 3.77 8.61
CA ALA A 196 20.55 4.35 7.47
C ALA A 196 21.22 3.93 6.16
N VAL A 197 20.44 3.37 5.25
CA VAL A 197 20.84 3.13 3.85
C VAL A 197 19.74 3.68 2.96
N PHE A 198 20.11 4.49 1.98
CA PHE A 198 19.15 5.03 1.04
C PHE A 198 18.84 4.03 -0.07
N HIS A 199 17.57 3.79 -0.26
CA HIS A 199 17.09 3.17 -1.49
C HIS A 199 17.23 4.18 -2.62
N GLN A 200 18.16 3.92 -3.52
CA GLN A 200 18.39 4.74 -4.71
C GLN A 200 17.90 3.97 -5.94
N PRO A 201 16.62 4.08 -6.31
CA PRO A 201 16.10 3.37 -7.47
C PRO A 201 16.53 4.01 -8.78
N ARG A 202 17.05 5.24 -8.76
CA ARG A 202 17.20 6.07 -9.96
C ARG A 202 18.63 6.14 -10.46
N VAL A 203 18.77 5.71 -11.71
CA VAL A 203 19.94 6.01 -12.53
C VAL A 203 19.84 7.48 -12.94
N VAL A 204 20.87 8.25 -12.68
CA VAL A 204 20.99 9.59 -13.25
C VAL A 204 21.37 9.44 -14.71
N VAL A 205 20.52 9.97 -15.59
CA VAL A 205 20.78 9.97 -17.03
C VAL A 205 21.83 11.05 -17.33
N GLU A 206 23.06 10.63 -17.63
CA GLU A 206 24.18 11.55 -17.88
C GLU A 206 24.24 12.01 -19.35
N HIS A 207 23.76 11.17 -20.25
CA HIS A 207 23.71 11.45 -21.67
C HIS A 207 22.29 11.32 -22.19
N THR A 208 21.76 12.38 -22.77
CA THR A 208 20.35 12.42 -23.19
C THR A 208 20.17 12.27 -24.70
N VAL A 209 21.17 12.58 -25.50
CA VAL A 209 21.13 12.53 -26.97
C VAL A 209 21.90 11.30 -27.45
N ALA A 210 21.28 10.53 -28.35
CA ALA A 210 21.86 9.32 -28.92
C ALA A 210 22.83 9.66 -30.07
N ASP A 211 24.00 9.07 -30.06
CA ASP A 211 24.94 9.11 -31.18
C ASP A 211 24.53 8.10 -32.26
N ASP A 212 23.96 6.96 -31.89
CA ASP A 212 23.49 5.89 -32.77
C ASP A 212 22.15 5.35 -32.30
N ILE A 213 21.08 5.66 -33.01
CA ILE A 213 19.71 5.29 -32.70
C ILE A 213 19.50 3.75 -32.71
N GLU A 214 20.11 3.06 -33.66
CA GLU A 214 19.95 1.60 -33.77
C GLU A 214 20.66 0.89 -32.60
N ALA A 215 21.83 1.36 -32.20
CA ALA A 215 22.51 0.84 -31.02
C ALA A 215 21.69 1.04 -29.75
N GLU A 216 21.01 2.19 -29.60
CA GLU A 216 20.14 2.46 -28.44
C GLU A 216 18.89 1.57 -28.42
N ARG A 217 18.28 1.28 -29.57
CA ARG A 217 17.19 0.31 -29.71
C ARG A 217 17.62 -1.10 -29.27
N ASP A 218 18.78 -1.55 -29.72
CA ASP A 218 19.31 -2.87 -29.33
C ASP A 218 19.59 -2.97 -27.84
N ARG A 219 20.07 -1.88 -27.21
CA ARG A 219 20.26 -1.80 -25.76
C ARG A 219 18.92 -1.96 -25.02
N VAL A 220 17.88 -1.23 -25.43
CA VAL A 220 16.55 -1.33 -24.84
C VAL A 220 15.94 -2.71 -25.05
N TYR A 221 16.03 -3.28 -26.25
CA TYR A 221 15.52 -4.62 -26.52
C TYR A 221 16.19 -5.69 -25.64
N SER A 222 17.51 -5.61 -25.51
CA SER A 222 18.28 -6.51 -24.64
C SER A 222 17.90 -6.34 -23.18
N ALA A 223 17.65 -5.11 -22.74
CA ALA A 223 17.24 -4.80 -21.37
C ALA A 223 15.83 -5.32 -21.05
N PHE A 224 14.87 -5.17 -21.96
CA PHE A 224 13.52 -5.75 -21.79
C PHE A 224 13.58 -7.27 -21.67
N ARG A 225 14.36 -7.93 -22.53
CA ARG A 225 14.55 -9.39 -22.46
C ARG A 225 15.09 -9.81 -21.09
N LYS A 226 16.15 -9.16 -20.61
CA LYS A 226 16.78 -9.45 -19.33
C LYS A 226 15.85 -9.17 -18.15
N MET A 227 15.07 -8.09 -18.20
CA MET A 227 14.05 -7.76 -17.19
C MET A 227 12.96 -8.84 -17.12
N ARG A 228 12.44 -9.28 -18.27
CA ARG A 228 11.45 -10.35 -18.37
C ARG A 228 11.97 -11.68 -17.81
N GLU A 229 13.20 -12.05 -18.11
CA GLU A 229 13.86 -13.25 -17.55
C GLU A 229 13.97 -13.16 -16.03
N GLN A 230 14.32 -12.00 -15.48
CA GLN A 230 14.39 -11.77 -14.02
C GLN A 230 13.01 -11.86 -13.36
N ILE A 231 11.97 -11.27 -13.95
CA ILE A 231 10.60 -11.35 -13.43
C ILE A 231 10.09 -12.79 -13.48
N ASP A 232 10.36 -13.52 -14.57
CA ASP A 232 9.99 -14.93 -14.69
C ASP A 232 10.75 -15.83 -13.70
N ALA A 233 11.98 -15.48 -13.33
CA ALA A 233 12.73 -16.18 -12.29
C ALA A 233 12.13 -15.92 -10.90
N MET A 234 11.79 -14.68 -10.57
CA MET A 234 11.12 -14.30 -9.30
C MET A 234 9.78 -15.02 -9.13
N THR A 235 9.02 -15.21 -10.22
CA THR A 235 7.72 -15.91 -10.18
C THR A 235 7.89 -17.42 -9.93
N LYS A 236 9.07 -17.98 -10.17
CA LYS A 236 9.38 -19.41 -10.01
C LYS A 236 10.08 -19.75 -8.70
N ASP A 237 10.53 -18.74 -7.95
CA ASP A 237 11.34 -18.97 -6.74
C ASP A 237 10.47 -19.50 -5.60
N ALA A 238 10.77 -20.73 -5.17
CA ALA A 238 9.99 -21.48 -4.20
C ALA A 238 10.09 -20.92 -2.75
N GLU A 239 11.04 -20.03 -2.45
CA GLU A 239 11.17 -19.38 -1.15
C GLU A 239 10.02 -18.40 -0.84
N PHE A 240 9.31 -17.93 -1.88
CA PHE A 240 8.18 -16.99 -1.75
C PHE A 240 6.82 -17.67 -1.79
N GLY A 241 6.75 -19.01 -1.82
CA GLY A 241 5.50 -19.74 -1.93
C GLY A 241 4.92 -19.73 -3.35
N THR A 242 4.43 -20.86 -3.81
CA THR A 242 3.89 -21.03 -5.18
C THR A 242 2.48 -20.51 -5.38
N ALA A 243 1.90 -19.76 -4.43
CA ALA A 243 0.59 -19.08 -4.54
C ALA A 243 0.40 -18.08 -3.37
N GLY A 244 -0.03 -16.85 -3.65
CA GLY A 244 -0.30 -15.82 -2.64
C GLY A 244 -0.40 -14.42 -3.24
N GLU A 245 -0.74 -13.42 -2.44
CA GLU A 245 -0.78 -12.00 -2.82
C GLU A 245 0.49 -11.57 -3.57
N HIS A 246 1.65 -12.17 -3.24
CA HIS A 246 2.92 -11.88 -3.89
C HIS A 246 2.98 -12.35 -5.34
N GLN A 247 2.38 -13.50 -5.64
CA GLN A 247 2.37 -14.04 -7.00
C GLN A 247 1.52 -13.19 -7.93
N GLU A 248 0.43 -12.65 -7.45
CA GLU A 248 -0.47 -11.79 -8.23
C GLU A 248 0.13 -10.41 -8.49
N ILE A 249 0.86 -9.88 -7.52
CA ILE A 249 1.68 -8.69 -7.71
C ILE A 249 2.74 -8.97 -8.80
N LEU A 250 3.42 -10.11 -8.75
CA LEU A 250 4.39 -10.51 -9.75
C LEU A 250 3.74 -10.82 -11.12
N GLU A 251 2.51 -11.37 -11.16
CA GLU A 251 1.75 -11.53 -12.39
C GLU A 251 1.34 -10.18 -13.01
N THR A 252 0.98 -9.21 -12.18
CA THR A 252 0.71 -7.82 -12.62
C THR A 252 1.99 -7.17 -13.17
N TYR A 253 3.13 -7.36 -12.50
CA TYR A 253 4.43 -6.93 -12.99
C TYR A 253 4.77 -7.59 -14.33
N LYS A 254 4.51 -8.89 -14.47
CA LYS A 254 4.69 -9.61 -15.70
C LYS A 254 3.82 -9.04 -16.83
N MET A 255 2.55 -8.75 -16.54
CA MET A 255 1.64 -8.13 -17.52
C MET A 255 2.19 -6.80 -18.04
N PHE A 256 2.68 -5.92 -17.16
CA PHE A 256 3.29 -4.65 -17.57
C PHE A 256 4.62 -4.83 -18.31
N ALA A 257 5.49 -5.76 -17.86
CA ALA A 257 6.77 -6.03 -18.49
C ALA A 257 6.64 -6.59 -19.94
N TYR A 258 5.48 -7.20 -20.24
CA TYR A 258 5.16 -7.73 -21.56
C TYR A 258 4.25 -6.81 -22.39
N ASP A 259 3.89 -5.60 -21.86
CA ASP A 259 3.08 -4.61 -22.58
C ASP A 259 3.83 -4.06 -23.81
N GLU A 260 3.30 -4.37 -24.99
CA GLU A 260 3.87 -3.90 -26.27
C GLU A 260 3.69 -2.38 -26.45
N GLY A 261 2.65 -1.79 -25.85
CA GLY A 261 2.39 -0.36 -25.91
C GLY A 261 3.45 0.45 -25.16
N TRP A 262 3.93 -0.07 -24.01
CA TRP A 262 5.01 0.54 -23.25
C TRP A 262 6.34 0.48 -24.01
N SER A 263 6.71 -0.70 -24.53
CA SER A 263 7.91 -0.88 -25.34
C SER A 263 7.91 0.02 -26.60
N ARG A 264 6.76 0.13 -27.28
CA ARG A 264 6.61 1.00 -28.46
C ARG A 264 6.87 2.46 -28.12
N ARG A 265 6.29 3.00 -27.05
CA ARG A 265 6.48 4.40 -26.64
C ARG A 265 7.94 4.71 -26.30
N ILE A 266 8.69 3.78 -25.73
CA ILE A 266 10.12 3.94 -25.46
C ILE A 266 10.89 3.99 -26.80
N ASN A 267 10.58 3.12 -27.75
CA ASN A 267 11.21 3.14 -29.06
C ASN A 267 10.90 4.43 -29.84
N GLU A 268 9.67 4.93 -29.80
CA GLU A 268 9.30 6.23 -30.37
C GLU A 268 10.11 7.39 -29.77
N ALA A 269 10.40 7.32 -28.46
CA ALA A 269 11.27 8.30 -27.82
C ALA A 269 12.74 8.18 -28.27
N ILE A 270 13.27 6.97 -28.48
CA ILE A 270 14.60 6.75 -29.06
C ILE A 270 14.66 7.28 -30.48
N ASP A 271 13.62 7.08 -31.29
CA ASP A 271 13.52 7.57 -32.65
C ASP A 271 13.56 9.10 -32.74
N SER A 272 13.15 9.79 -31.65
CA SER A 272 13.29 11.24 -31.55
C SER A 272 14.72 11.71 -31.25
N GLY A 273 15.71 10.80 -31.10
CA GLY A 273 17.11 11.09 -30.88
C GLY A 273 17.57 10.99 -29.44
N LEU A 274 16.81 10.37 -28.56
CA LEU A 274 17.19 10.17 -27.15
C LEU A 274 17.97 8.87 -26.95
N THR A 275 18.86 8.86 -25.95
CA THR A 275 19.48 7.62 -25.47
C THR A 275 18.42 6.71 -24.84
N ALA A 276 18.73 5.44 -24.67
CA ALA A 276 17.84 4.47 -24.05
C ALA A 276 17.39 4.89 -22.65
N GLU A 277 18.31 5.40 -21.82
CA GLU A 277 18.04 5.89 -20.47
C GLU A 277 17.09 7.11 -20.51
N ALA A 278 17.36 8.08 -21.38
CA ALA A 278 16.55 9.29 -21.52
C ALA A 278 15.14 8.97 -22.04
N ALA A 279 15.03 8.03 -22.98
CA ALA A 279 13.76 7.58 -23.53
C ALA A 279 12.86 6.91 -22.46
N ILE A 280 13.43 6.04 -21.63
CA ILE A 280 12.70 5.39 -20.53
C ILE A 280 12.23 6.43 -19.51
N GLU A 281 13.11 7.37 -19.13
CA GLU A 281 12.77 8.43 -18.17
C GLU A 281 11.68 9.35 -18.71
N ARG A 282 11.73 9.74 -19.99
CA ARG A 282 10.69 10.54 -20.65
C ARG A 282 9.33 9.86 -20.61
N VAL A 283 9.27 8.56 -20.97
CA VAL A 283 8.01 7.80 -20.95
C VAL A 283 7.46 7.67 -19.53
N GLN A 284 8.32 7.48 -18.53
CA GLN A 284 7.93 7.44 -17.13
C GLN A 284 7.33 8.78 -16.66
N GLN A 285 7.99 9.90 -16.95
CA GLN A 285 7.51 11.25 -16.59
C GLN A 285 6.17 11.57 -17.24
N ARG A 286 6.01 11.21 -18.53
CA ARG A 286 4.76 11.40 -19.28
C ARG A 286 3.61 10.56 -18.68
N THR A 287 3.89 9.32 -18.31
CA THR A 287 2.89 8.44 -17.68
C THR A 287 2.49 9.00 -16.32
N ARG A 288 3.46 9.47 -15.52
CA ARG A 288 3.21 10.12 -14.22
C ARG A 288 2.31 11.35 -14.38
N ALA A 289 2.63 12.25 -15.33
CA ALA A 289 1.85 13.46 -15.57
C ALA A 289 0.40 13.16 -15.95
N ARG A 290 0.16 12.18 -16.83
CA ARG A 290 -1.19 11.78 -17.23
C ARG A 290 -2.02 11.14 -16.13
N MET A 291 -1.38 10.45 -15.18
CA MET A 291 -2.08 9.74 -14.10
C MET A 291 -2.24 10.57 -12.82
N GLN A 292 -1.55 11.71 -12.69
CA GLN A 292 -1.68 12.59 -11.52
C GLN A 292 -3.07 13.23 -11.39
N ASP A 293 -3.76 13.44 -12.51
CA ASP A 293 -5.11 14.01 -12.55
C ASP A 293 -6.22 12.97 -12.29
N ILE A 294 -5.86 11.71 -12.09
CA ILE A 294 -6.82 10.64 -11.84
C ILE A 294 -6.92 10.41 -10.32
N ASP A 295 -8.11 10.65 -9.76
CA ASP A 295 -8.37 10.47 -8.32
C ASP A 295 -8.64 9.01 -7.90
N ASP A 296 -8.59 8.06 -8.82
CA ASP A 296 -8.79 6.64 -8.53
C ASP A 296 -7.57 6.04 -7.78
N PRO A 297 -7.75 5.56 -6.52
CA PRO A 297 -6.68 4.97 -5.73
C PRO A 297 -6.03 3.74 -6.38
N LEU A 298 -6.80 2.95 -7.12
CA LEU A 298 -6.32 1.73 -7.78
C LEU A 298 -5.38 2.06 -8.95
N LEU A 299 -5.69 3.13 -9.70
CA LEU A 299 -4.84 3.60 -10.78
C LEU A 299 -3.56 4.26 -10.25
N LYS A 300 -3.63 4.95 -9.10
CA LYS A 300 -2.43 5.46 -8.40
C LYS A 300 -1.49 4.34 -7.97
N GLU A 301 -2.03 3.23 -7.48
CA GLU A 301 -1.24 2.06 -7.07
C GLU A 301 -0.56 1.39 -8.28
N ARG A 302 -1.26 1.23 -9.38
CA ARG A 302 -0.70 0.72 -10.65
C ARG A 302 0.38 1.63 -11.24
N MET A 303 0.31 2.93 -10.99
CA MET A 303 1.36 3.87 -11.39
C MET A 303 2.68 3.57 -10.66
N HIS A 304 2.64 3.26 -9.37
CA HIS A 304 3.84 2.91 -8.60
C HIS A 304 4.48 1.61 -9.11
N ASP A 305 3.68 0.63 -9.51
CA ASP A 305 4.17 -0.61 -10.12
C ASP A 305 4.90 -0.35 -11.44
N LEU A 306 4.34 0.54 -12.29
CA LEU A 306 4.98 0.92 -13.55
C LEU A 306 6.25 1.77 -13.34
N GLU A 307 6.27 2.61 -12.30
CA GLU A 307 7.47 3.37 -11.91
C GLU A 307 8.61 2.44 -11.46
N ASP A 308 8.29 1.42 -10.68
CA ASP A 308 9.25 0.40 -10.24
C ASP A 308 9.83 -0.36 -11.45
N LEU A 309 8.99 -0.81 -12.38
CA LEU A 309 9.45 -1.46 -13.62
C LEU A 309 10.30 -0.54 -14.50
N SER A 310 9.94 0.74 -14.59
CA SER A 310 10.72 1.73 -15.34
C SER A 310 12.10 1.95 -14.72
N ASN A 311 12.17 2.07 -13.40
CA ASN A 311 13.42 2.18 -12.67
C ASN A 311 14.29 0.93 -12.83
N ARG A 312 13.67 -0.24 -12.85
CA ARG A 312 14.37 -1.51 -13.08
C ARG A 312 14.95 -1.58 -14.49
N LEU A 313 14.15 -1.18 -15.51
CA LEU A 313 14.61 -1.13 -16.90
C LEU A 313 15.78 -0.16 -17.08
N LEU A 314 15.71 1.04 -16.47
CA LEU A 314 16.79 2.02 -16.42
C LEU A 314 18.08 1.44 -15.84
N ARG A 315 18.01 0.70 -14.76
CA ARG A 315 19.18 0.04 -14.13
C ARG A 315 19.81 -0.99 -15.06
N ILE A 316 18.98 -1.77 -15.74
CA ILE A 316 19.48 -2.80 -16.67
C ILE A 316 20.16 -2.16 -17.88
N VAL A 317 19.59 -1.11 -18.47
CA VAL A 317 20.14 -0.40 -19.63
C VAL A 317 21.44 0.30 -19.29
N SER A 318 21.51 0.96 -18.14
CA SER A 318 22.72 1.70 -17.71
C SER A 318 23.88 0.82 -17.28
N GLY A 319 23.66 -0.50 -17.13
CA GLY A 319 24.68 -1.42 -16.62
C GLY A 319 25.16 -1.11 -15.19
N ARG A 320 24.51 -0.16 -14.52
CA ARG A 320 24.82 0.21 -13.14
C ARG A 320 24.14 -0.76 -12.18
N PHE A 321 24.78 -1.90 -11.96
CA PHE A 321 24.43 -2.87 -10.92
C PHE A 321 24.99 -2.39 -9.58
N GLY A 322 24.30 -1.53 -8.88
CA GLY A 322 24.82 -0.92 -7.66
C GLY A 322 23.75 -0.42 -6.70
N THR A 323 22.61 -1.09 -6.60
CA THR A 323 21.72 -0.86 -5.45
C THR A 323 22.31 -1.52 -4.22
N ALA A 324 22.05 -0.97 -3.03
CA ALA A 324 22.37 -1.61 -1.76
C ALA A 324 21.85 -3.06 -1.68
N ALA A 325 20.80 -3.39 -2.44
CA ALA A 325 20.27 -4.75 -2.58
C ALA A 325 21.26 -5.70 -3.26
N GLN A 326 21.96 -5.25 -4.30
CA GLN A 326 22.87 -6.09 -5.11
C GLN A 326 24.30 -6.11 -4.59
N THR A 327 24.77 -5.03 -3.95
CA THR A 327 26.06 -5.00 -3.25
C THR A 327 26.03 -5.74 -1.91
N GLY A 328 24.82 -6.10 -1.46
CA GLY A 328 24.57 -6.72 -0.17
C GLY A 328 24.61 -5.71 0.98
N LEU A 329 23.72 -5.91 1.94
CA LEU A 329 23.70 -5.08 3.16
C LEU A 329 24.83 -5.55 4.09
N ALA A 330 25.85 -4.72 4.28
CA ALA A 330 26.99 -5.06 5.13
C ALA A 330 26.61 -5.16 6.62
N ARG A 331 25.60 -4.42 7.07
CA ARG A 331 25.19 -4.27 8.48
C ARG A 331 23.66 -4.33 8.62
N ASP A 332 23.21 -4.36 9.86
CA ASP A 332 21.79 -4.22 10.19
C ASP A 332 21.27 -2.86 9.71
N THR A 333 20.35 -2.85 8.78
CA THR A 333 19.98 -1.71 7.94
C THR A 333 18.55 -1.26 8.20
N VAL A 334 18.38 0.06 8.31
CA VAL A 334 17.11 0.74 8.12
C VAL A 334 17.11 1.37 6.72
N LEU A 335 16.27 0.85 5.84
CA LEU A 335 16.15 1.33 4.48
C LEU A 335 15.30 2.60 4.45
N ILE A 336 15.82 3.66 3.82
CA ILE A 336 15.11 4.93 3.66
C ILE A 336 14.79 5.12 2.18
N ALA A 337 13.52 5.34 1.87
CA ALA A 337 13.06 5.57 0.52
C ALA A 337 12.00 6.67 0.47
N ARG A 338 11.76 7.24 -0.69
CA ARG A 338 10.56 8.04 -0.93
C ARG A 338 9.35 7.13 -1.02
N ASN A 339 9.46 6.15 -1.89
CA ASN A 339 8.55 5.04 -2.08
C ASN A 339 9.36 3.78 -2.36
N LEU A 340 8.78 2.61 -2.23
CA LEU A 340 9.44 1.33 -2.46
C LEU A 340 8.45 0.36 -3.10
N GLY A 341 8.84 -0.26 -4.21
CA GLY A 341 8.05 -1.29 -4.85
C GLY A 341 8.14 -2.63 -4.11
N PRO A 342 7.11 -3.49 -4.23
CA PRO A 342 7.13 -4.81 -3.61
C PRO A 342 8.27 -5.69 -4.12
N ALA A 343 8.57 -5.67 -5.42
CA ALA A 343 9.67 -6.43 -6.01
C ALA A 343 11.04 -5.90 -5.56
N GLU A 344 11.18 -4.58 -5.41
CA GLU A 344 12.42 -3.97 -4.90
C GLU A 344 12.69 -4.35 -3.45
N LEU A 345 11.62 -4.40 -2.60
CA LEU A 345 11.74 -4.84 -1.22
C LEU A 345 12.24 -6.29 -1.12
N LEU A 346 11.80 -7.17 -2.02
CA LEU A 346 12.18 -8.57 -2.06
C LEU A 346 13.64 -8.80 -2.48
N GLU A 347 14.28 -7.84 -3.16
CA GLU A 347 15.70 -7.91 -3.52
C GLU A 347 16.65 -7.76 -2.33
N TYR A 348 16.17 -7.23 -1.21
CA TYR A 348 16.99 -6.99 -0.01
C TYR A 348 17.17 -8.27 0.84
N ASP A 349 18.38 -8.48 1.37
CA ASP A 349 18.66 -9.57 2.32
C ASP A 349 17.85 -9.37 3.61
N ARG A 350 16.88 -10.24 3.83
CA ARG A 350 16.01 -10.28 5.02
C ARG A 350 16.77 -10.39 6.34
N ARG A 351 17.96 -10.95 6.32
CA ARG A 351 18.78 -11.12 7.54
C ARG A 351 19.36 -9.80 8.01
N ARG A 352 19.51 -8.83 7.10
CA ARG A 352 20.13 -7.53 7.35
C ARG A 352 19.14 -6.38 7.31
N LEU A 353 18.04 -6.51 6.56
CA LEU A 353 16.98 -5.50 6.52
C LEU A 353 16.17 -5.55 7.81
N ARG A 354 16.31 -4.51 8.65
CA ARG A 354 15.68 -4.41 9.97
C ARG A 354 14.39 -3.61 9.96
N ALA A 355 14.32 -2.55 9.17
CA ALA A 355 13.13 -1.73 8.99
C ALA A 355 13.15 -0.96 7.68
N VAL A 356 12.00 -0.41 7.30
CA VAL A 356 11.85 0.51 6.18
C VAL A 356 11.19 1.80 6.66
N VAL A 357 11.70 2.92 6.17
CA VAL A 357 11.17 4.27 6.45
C VAL A 357 10.88 4.96 5.14
N LEU A 358 9.64 5.45 4.96
CA LEU A 358 9.16 6.01 3.71
C LEU A 358 8.72 7.46 3.86
N GLU A 359 8.99 8.30 2.85
CA GLU A 359 8.37 9.63 2.75
C GLU A 359 6.89 9.55 2.41
N GLU A 360 6.51 8.58 1.59
CA GLU A 360 5.14 8.27 1.20
C GLU A 360 4.69 6.94 1.84
N GLY A 361 3.60 6.37 1.36
CA GLY A 361 3.12 5.04 1.75
C GLY A 361 1.69 5.04 2.28
N SER A 362 1.00 3.93 2.04
CA SER A 362 -0.35 3.67 2.52
C SER A 362 -0.46 2.28 3.17
N LEU A 363 -1.49 2.08 3.97
CA LEU A 363 -1.77 0.80 4.64
C LEU A 363 -2.16 -0.29 3.65
N THR A 364 -2.71 0.09 2.50
CA THR A 364 -3.17 -0.80 1.44
C THR A 364 -2.13 -1.06 0.37
N ALA A 365 -1.00 -0.33 0.36
CA ALA A 365 0.05 -0.52 -0.64
C ALA A 365 0.59 -1.95 -0.64
N HIS A 366 0.80 -2.51 -1.82
CA HIS A 366 1.33 -3.86 -2.03
C HIS A 366 2.66 -4.08 -1.28
N MET A 367 3.53 -3.09 -1.25
CA MET A 367 4.78 -3.13 -0.48
C MET A 367 4.52 -3.35 1.03
N THR A 368 3.50 -2.69 1.59
CA THR A 368 3.14 -2.85 3.02
C THR A 368 2.70 -4.29 3.33
N ILE A 369 1.99 -4.92 2.41
CA ILE A 369 1.59 -6.34 2.52
C ILE A 369 2.82 -7.24 2.51
N VAL A 370 3.75 -7.00 1.57
CA VAL A 370 5.01 -7.76 1.48
C VAL A 370 5.86 -7.56 2.72
N ALA A 371 6.05 -6.32 3.18
CA ALA A 371 6.83 -6.02 4.38
C ALA A 371 6.25 -6.69 5.64
N ARG A 372 4.91 -6.75 5.75
CA ARG A 372 4.21 -7.45 6.83
C ARG A 372 4.48 -8.95 6.80
N ALA A 373 4.43 -9.57 5.63
CA ALA A 373 4.78 -10.98 5.45
C ALA A 373 6.25 -11.27 5.78
N MET A 374 7.14 -10.32 5.47
CA MET A 374 8.56 -10.39 5.84
C MET A 374 8.83 -10.10 7.32
N ASN A 375 7.83 -9.67 8.11
CA ASN A 375 7.98 -9.16 9.47
C ASN A 375 8.98 -7.99 9.58
N VAL A 376 9.05 -7.12 8.58
CA VAL A 376 9.87 -5.92 8.56
C VAL A 376 9.04 -4.72 8.99
N PRO A 377 9.36 -4.04 10.11
CA PRO A 377 8.67 -2.83 10.53
C PRO A 377 8.74 -1.73 9.48
N VAL A 378 7.61 -1.03 9.25
CA VAL A 378 7.55 0.08 8.28
C VAL A 378 6.83 1.27 8.88
N VAL A 379 7.46 2.44 8.77
CA VAL A 379 6.86 3.74 9.08
C VAL A 379 6.85 4.58 7.81
N GLY A 380 5.69 5.07 7.40
CA GLY A 380 5.52 5.89 6.21
C GLY A 380 5.04 7.30 6.53
N ARG A 381 4.87 8.11 5.48
CA ARG A 381 4.46 9.52 5.55
C ARG A 381 5.37 10.36 6.44
N LEU A 382 6.68 10.21 6.25
CA LEU A 382 7.70 11.02 6.90
C LEU A 382 8.30 12.01 5.88
N PRO A 383 7.67 13.17 5.65
CA PRO A 383 8.16 14.11 4.66
C PRO A 383 9.58 14.55 5.01
N ASP A 384 10.41 14.73 3.98
CA ASP A 384 11.81 15.18 4.09
C ASP A 384 12.77 14.26 4.89
N ILE A 385 12.40 13.00 5.18
CA ILE A 385 13.29 12.07 5.91
C ILE A 385 14.63 11.89 5.19
N ARG A 386 14.63 11.78 3.87
CA ARG A 386 15.86 11.62 3.06
C ARG A 386 16.80 12.82 3.14
N HIS A 387 16.28 14.01 3.46
CA HIS A 387 17.07 15.22 3.66
C HIS A 387 17.54 15.40 5.11
N SER A 388 16.88 14.70 6.03
CA SER A 388 17.12 14.81 7.48
C SER A 388 18.12 13.78 8.01
N VAL A 389 18.48 12.78 7.19
CA VAL A 389 19.34 11.64 7.55
C VAL A 389 20.57 11.59 6.65
N GLU A 390 21.68 11.08 7.16
CA GLU A 390 22.88 10.72 6.39
C GLU A 390 23.05 9.21 6.34
N GLU A 391 23.69 8.73 5.27
CA GLU A 391 24.00 7.32 5.12
C GLU A 391 24.92 6.85 6.26
N GLY A 392 24.61 5.69 6.86
CA GLY A 392 25.34 5.16 8.00
C GLY A 392 24.92 5.71 9.38
N GLU A 393 24.02 6.71 9.46
CA GLU A 393 23.50 7.16 10.75
C GLU A 393 22.66 6.09 11.44
N THR A 394 22.78 6.01 12.77
CA THR A 394 21.95 5.10 13.56
C THR A 394 20.50 5.58 13.63
N ILE A 395 19.58 4.70 13.28
CA ILE A 395 18.14 4.95 13.31
C ILE A 395 17.44 3.92 14.19
N LEU A 396 16.50 4.40 15.00
CA LEU A 396 15.57 3.57 15.76
C LEU A 396 14.17 3.72 15.15
N VAL A 397 13.55 2.61 14.80
CA VAL A 397 12.21 2.56 14.20
C VAL A 397 11.25 1.87 15.17
N ASP A 398 10.20 2.55 15.55
CA ASP A 398 9.09 2.02 16.36
C ASP A 398 7.81 2.04 15.49
N GLY A 399 7.61 0.97 14.73
CA GLY A 399 6.44 0.79 13.87
C GLY A 399 5.14 0.59 14.64
N ASP A 400 5.20 0.23 15.94
CA ASP A 400 4.02 0.13 16.79
C ASP A 400 3.43 1.51 17.10
N ASN A 401 4.30 2.52 17.24
CA ASN A 401 3.91 3.90 17.54
C ASN A 401 4.09 4.87 16.36
N GLY A 402 4.59 4.39 15.21
CA GLY A 402 4.88 5.23 14.05
C GLY A 402 6.00 6.25 14.31
N SER A 403 6.94 5.93 15.19
CA SER A 403 8.01 6.85 15.60
C SER A 403 9.36 6.42 15.06
N VAL A 404 10.11 7.38 14.54
CA VAL A 404 11.48 7.20 14.05
C VAL A 404 12.39 8.17 14.79
N ILE A 405 13.52 7.68 15.33
CA ILE A 405 14.52 8.49 16.01
C ILE A 405 15.84 8.37 15.25
N VAL A 406 16.29 9.49 14.72
CA VAL A 406 17.57 9.62 14.02
C VAL A 406 18.62 10.17 15.00
N ARG A 407 19.85 9.68 14.92
CA ARG A 407 20.96 10.11 15.81
C ARG A 407 20.59 10.01 17.30
N PRO A 408 20.12 8.82 17.79
CA PRO A 408 19.74 8.69 19.18
C PRO A 408 20.95 8.95 20.09
N ASN A 409 20.73 9.70 21.16
CA ASN A 409 21.73 9.79 22.22
C ASN A 409 21.81 8.47 23.02
N ARG A 410 22.83 8.33 23.87
CA ARG A 410 23.06 7.10 24.64
C ARG A 410 21.85 6.69 25.50
N ILE A 411 21.13 7.64 26.09
CA ILE A 411 19.95 7.35 26.93
C ILE A 411 18.82 6.77 26.09
N LEU A 412 18.51 7.40 24.94
CA LEU A 412 17.46 6.91 24.02
C LEU A 412 17.82 5.55 23.43
N LEU A 413 19.09 5.36 23.09
CA LEU A 413 19.59 4.08 22.54
C LEU A 413 19.44 2.96 23.57
N THR A 414 19.96 3.14 24.80
CA THR A 414 19.88 2.14 25.85
C THR A 414 18.41 1.83 26.23
N GLY A 415 17.56 2.85 26.32
CA GLY A 415 16.13 2.65 26.60
C GLY A 415 15.40 1.90 25.47
N PHE A 416 15.78 2.14 24.21
CA PHE A 416 15.23 1.42 23.07
C PHE A 416 15.71 -0.04 23.01
N GLU A 417 17.01 -0.26 23.22
CA GLU A 417 17.60 -1.61 23.25
C GLU A 417 17.01 -2.47 24.37
N HIS A 418 16.78 -1.88 25.54
CA HIS A 418 16.08 -2.58 26.62
C HIS A 418 14.66 -2.98 26.24
N ARG A 419 13.88 -2.08 25.61
CA ARG A 419 12.53 -2.40 25.10
C ARG A 419 12.58 -3.48 24.02
N LEU A 420 13.57 -3.44 23.11
CA LEU A 420 13.76 -4.43 22.07
C LEU A 420 14.08 -5.80 22.64
N ALA A 421 14.99 -5.87 23.63
CA ALA A 421 15.35 -7.11 24.33
C ALA A 421 14.15 -7.71 25.07
N MET A 422 13.38 -6.89 25.80
CA MET A 422 12.14 -7.31 26.46
C MET A 422 11.12 -7.87 25.45
N ARG A 423 10.99 -7.24 24.28
CA ARG A 423 10.10 -7.74 23.22
C ARG A 423 10.58 -9.08 22.65
N GLN A 424 11.88 -9.25 22.44
CA GLN A 424 12.45 -10.51 21.97
C GLN A 424 12.27 -11.63 23.00
N GLN A 425 12.48 -11.36 24.27
CA GLN A 425 12.23 -12.32 25.34
C GLN A 425 10.75 -12.75 25.38
N ARG A 426 9.83 -11.79 25.31
CA ARG A 426 8.38 -12.09 25.25
C ARG A 426 8.02 -12.91 24.02
N ARG A 427 8.60 -12.57 22.85
CA ARG A 427 8.38 -13.34 21.63
C ARG A 427 8.82 -14.79 21.82
N ALA A 428 9.96 -15.03 22.44
CA ALA A 428 10.44 -16.38 22.74
C ALA A 428 9.49 -17.12 23.72
N GLU A 429 8.91 -16.43 24.70
CA GLU A 429 7.89 -16.99 25.61
C GLU A 429 6.59 -17.34 24.87
N PHE A 430 6.16 -16.45 23.96
CA PHE A 430 4.99 -16.69 23.11
C PHE A 430 5.21 -17.84 22.13
N ASP A 431 6.42 -17.97 21.57
CA ASP A 431 6.77 -19.08 20.69
C ASP A 431 6.75 -20.43 21.44
N LYS A 432 7.18 -20.45 22.71
CA LYS A 432 7.01 -21.63 23.59
C LYS A 432 5.53 -21.92 23.87
N ALA A 433 4.74 -20.89 24.19
CA ALA A 433 3.30 -21.06 24.47
C ALA A 433 2.52 -21.54 23.24
N ARG A 434 2.98 -21.21 22.02
CA ARG A 434 2.34 -21.59 20.76
C ARG A 434 2.15 -23.10 20.62
N GLY A 435 3.15 -23.89 20.97
CA GLY A 435 3.12 -25.35 20.88
C GLY A 435 2.30 -26.04 21.98
N LEU A 436 1.81 -25.30 23.01
CA LEU A 436 1.11 -25.86 24.12
C LEU A 436 -0.41 -25.70 23.99
N PRO A 437 -1.23 -26.59 24.57
CA PRO A 437 -2.67 -26.40 24.60
C PRO A 437 -3.06 -25.15 25.39
N ALA A 438 -4.10 -24.44 24.93
CA ALA A 438 -4.62 -23.26 25.60
C ALA A 438 -5.57 -23.69 26.75
N LEU A 439 -5.00 -24.05 27.89
CA LEU A 439 -5.68 -24.46 29.09
C LEU A 439 -5.40 -23.43 30.19
N SER A 440 -6.44 -22.91 30.83
CA SER A 440 -6.31 -21.94 31.91
C SER A 440 -5.77 -22.56 33.21
N LEU A 441 -5.43 -21.73 34.20
CA LEU A 441 -4.95 -22.20 35.52
C LEU A 441 -5.99 -23.03 36.26
N ASP A 442 -7.26 -22.72 36.06
CA ASP A 442 -8.41 -23.44 36.63
C ASP A 442 -8.99 -24.54 35.73
N GLY A 443 -8.21 -24.92 34.66
CA GLY A 443 -8.52 -26.07 33.81
C GLY A 443 -9.56 -25.85 32.75
N VAL A 444 -9.91 -24.60 32.43
CA VAL A 444 -10.87 -24.28 31.35
C VAL A 444 -10.14 -24.29 30.01
N PRO A 445 -10.56 -25.13 29.03
CA PRO A 445 -9.98 -25.12 27.69
C PRO A 445 -10.53 -23.94 26.87
N VAL A 446 -9.65 -23.30 26.09
CA VAL A 446 -10.00 -22.27 25.16
C VAL A 446 -9.49 -22.66 23.77
N SER A 447 -10.35 -22.71 22.75
CA SER A 447 -9.94 -23.03 21.39
C SER A 447 -9.33 -21.80 20.72
N VAL A 448 -8.12 -21.95 20.17
CA VAL A 448 -7.41 -20.88 19.47
C VAL A 448 -7.16 -21.29 18.03
N MET A 449 -7.97 -20.77 17.13
CA MET A 449 -7.91 -21.00 15.69
C MET A 449 -7.34 -19.79 14.96
N VAL A 450 -7.04 -19.93 13.68
CA VAL A 450 -6.55 -18.83 12.86
C VAL A 450 -7.56 -18.35 11.82
N ASN A 451 -7.46 -17.05 11.48
CA ASN A 451 -8.04 -16.48 10.28
C ASN A 451 -7.07 -16.72 9.12
N ALA A 452 -7.57 -17.19 8.01
CA ALA A 452 -6.83 -17.46 6.79
C ALA A 452 -7.59 -16.90 5.57
N GLY A 453 -6.87 -16.51 4.54
CA GLY A 453 -7.43 -16.08 3.26
C GLY A 453 -6.76 -16.78 2.08
N LEU A 454 -5.59 -17.38 2.32
CA LEU A 454 -4.76 -18.04 1.32
C LEU A 454 -4.57 -19.52 1.66
N ALA A 455 -4.25 -20.31 0.63
CA ALA A 455 -3.91 -21.73 0.84
C ALA A 455 -2.61 -21.92 1.64
N GLU A 456 -1.71 -20.96 1.55
CA GLU A 456 -0.43 -20.92 2.28
C GLU A 456 -0.64 -20.71 3.79
N ASP A 457 -1.65 -19.96 4.19
CA ASP A 457 -2.04 -19.81 5.60
C ASP A 457 -2.40 -21.19 6.18
N ALA A 458 -3.13 -22.00 5.40
CA ALA A 458 -3.49 -23.36 5.78
C ALA A 458 -2.26 -24.29 5.84
N ALA A 459 -1.30 -24.14 4.93
CA ALA A 459 -0.05 -24.90 4.95
C ALA A 459 0.81 -24.59 6.20
N ASN A 460 0.72 -23.37 6.72
CA ASN A 460 1.43 -22.94 7.92
C ASN A 460 0.66 -23.18 9.23
N LEU A 461 -0.47 -23.88 9.18
CA LEU A 461 -1.35 -24.09 10.35
C LEU A 461 -0.63 -24.79 11.51
N ASP A 462 0.17 -25.82 11.25
CA ASP A 462 0.92 -26.54 12.28
C ASP A 462 2.00 -25.67 12.92
N ILE A 463 2.72 -24.89 12.10
CA ILE A 463 3.73 -23.93 12.58
C ILE A 463 3.10 -22.86 13.46
N SER A 464 1.87 -22.46 13.15
CA SER A 464 1.13 -21.47 13.96
C SER A 464 0.76 -22.00 15.35
N GLY A 465 0.69 -23.31 15.52
CA GLY A 465 0.24 -23.96 16.72
C GLY A 465 -1.26 -23.83 16.98
N ALA A 466 -2.04 -23.42 15.99
CA ALA A 466 -3.48 -23.26 16.12
C ALA A 466 -4.26 -24.58 16.05
N ASP A 467 -5.44 -24.59 16.66
CA ASP A 467 -6.31 -25.77 16.72
C ASP A 467 -7.06 -26.01 15.40
N GLY A 468 -7.07 -25.03 14.48
CA GLY A 468 -7.75 -25.11 13.19
C GLY A 468 -7.84 -23.74 12.51
N ILE A 469 -8.63 -23.67 11.43
CA ILE A 469 -8.98 -22.43 10.74
C ILE A 469 -10.44 -22.10 11.12
N GLY A 470 -10.62 -21.08 11.97
CA GLY A 470 -11.94 -20.68 12.44
C GLY A 470 -12.65 -19.71 11.48
N LEU A 471 -11.90 -19.11 10.55
CA LEU A 471 -12.41 -18.27 9.49
C LEU A 471 -11.49 -18.38 8.26
N PHE A 472 -11.93 -19.06 7.23
CA PHE A 472 -11.32 -18.98 5.90
C PHE A 472 -12.10 -17.96 5.06
N ARG A 473 -11.44 -16.85 4.72
CA ARG A 473 -12.00 -15.77 3.89
C ARG A 473 -11.91 -16.16 2.43
N THR A 474 -13.05 -16.40 1.79
CA THR A 474 -13.08 -16.88 0.41
C THR A 474 -13.04 -15.75 -0.63
N GLU A 475 -13.24 -14.51 -0.20
CA GLU A 475 -13.34 -13.35 -1.09
C GLU A 475 -12.04 -13.02 -1.82
N PHE A 476 -10.90 -13.36 -1.24
CA PHE A 476 -9.60 -12.98 -1.79
C PHE A 476 -9.42 -13.42 -3.24
N GLN A 477 -9.76 -14.69 -3.58
CA GLN A 477 -9.68 -15.18 -4.95
C GLN A 477 -10.59 -14.43 -5.94
N PHE A 478 -11.63 -13.76 -5.45
CA PHE A 478 -12.53 -12.95 -6.28
C PHE A 478 -11.96 -11.55 -6.51
N LEU A 479 -11.32 -10.97 -5.50
CA LEU A 479 -10.74 -9.63 -5.57
C LEU A 479 -9.55 -9.55 -6.54
N VAL A 480 -8.76 -10.60 -6.61
CA VAL A 480 -7.51 -10.65 -7.40
C VAL A 480 -7.71 -11.21 -8.80
N SER A 481 -8.83 -11.83 -9.11
CA SER A 481 -9.10 -12.37 -10.44
C SER A 481 -9.60 -11.29 -11.39
N ALA A 482 -9.10 -11.28 -12.63
CA ALA A 482 -9.60 -10.38 -13.68
C ALA A 482 -11.02 -10.76 -14.14
N THR A 483 -11.47 -11.99 -13.87
CA THR A 483 -12.79 -12.54 -14.19
C THR A 483 -13.33 -13.32 -13.00
N LEU A 484 -14.67 -13.55 -12.98
CA LEU A 484 -15.29 -14.33 -11.91
C LEU A 484 -14.66 -15.73 -11.83
N PRO A 485 -14.09 -16.12 -10.65
CA PRO A 485 -13.48 -17.44 -10.49
C PRO A 485 -14.47 -18.57 -10.74
N GLY A 486 -14.19 -19.38 -11.75
CA GLY A 486 -15.03 -20.52 -12.09
C GLY A 486 -15.04 -21.58 -10.97
N ARG A 487 -16.09 -22.44 -10.96
CA ARG A 487 -16.28 -23.49 -9.95
C ARG A 487 -15.02 -24.36 -9.74
N GLU A 488 -14.35 -24.77 -10.81
CA GLU A 488 -13.18 -25.65 -10.72
C GLU A 488 -11.96 -24.99 -10.06
N ARG A 489 -11.76 -23.69 -10.31
CA ARG A 489 -10.70 -22.91 -9.65
C ARG A 489 -10.96 -22.81 -8.16
N GLN A 490 -12.21 -22.49 -7.77
CA GLN A 490 -12.63 -22.46 -6.38
C GLN A 490 -12.46 -23.82 -5.70
N GLN A 491 -12.92 -24.88 -6.34
CA GLN A 491 -12.84 -26.26 -5.82
C GLN A 491 -11.39 -26.67 -5.56
N ARG A 492 -10.45 -26.40 -6.48
CA ARG A 492 -9.03 -26.69 -6.30
C ARG A 492 -8.44 -25.96 -5.09
N LEU A 493 -8.79 -24.67 -4.91
CA LEU A 493 -8.33 -23.90 -3.75
C LEU A 493 -8.87 -24.51 -2.44
N TYR A 494 -10.16 -24.76 -2.34
CA TYR A 494 -10.76 -25.30 -1.11
C TYR A 494 -10.27 -26.71 -0.81
N ALA A 495 -10.05 -27.54 -1.82
CA ALA A 495 -9.45 -28.86 -1.64
C ALA A 495 -8.00 -28.78 -1.13
N LYS A 496 -7.18 -27.83 -1.64
CA LYS A 496 -5.82 -27.58 -1.16
C LYS A 496 -5.83 -27.15 0.32
N VAL A 497 -6.73 -26.23 0.70
CA VAL A 497 -6.88 -25.78 2.08
C VAL A 497 -7.24 -26.94 3.02
N LEU A 498 -8.22 -27.75 2.65
CA LEU A 498 -8.65 -28.91 3.44
C LEU A 498 -7.58 -30.01 3.50
N ALA A 499 -6.78 -30.17 2.46
CA ALA A 499 -5.64 -31.11 2.46
C ALA A 499 -4.55 -30.62 3.41
N SER A 500 -4.20 -29.34 3.36
CA SER A 500 -3.17 -28.73 4.21
C SER A 500 -3.56 -28.70 5.70
N ALA A 501 -4.85 -28.52 6.02
CA ALA A 501 -5.35 -28.51 7.38
C ALA A 501 -5.41 -29.93 8.00
N GLY A 502 -5.32 -30.99 7.19
CA GLY A 502 -5.41 -32.37 7.68
C GLY A 502 -6.76 -32.67 8.35
N ASP A 503 -6.70 -33.07 9.63
CA ASP A 503 -7.90 -33.38 10.45
C ASP A 503 -8.41 -32.16 11.24
N LYS A 504 -7.65 -31.06 11.24
CA LYS A 504 -8.06 -29.84 11.93
C LYS A 504 -9.28 -29.19 11.27
N PRO A 505 -10.20 -28.60 12.06
CA PRO A 505 -11.41 -27.97 11.52
C PRO A 505 -11.07 -26.75 10.65
N VAL A 506 -11.83 -26.61 9.55
CA VAL A 506 -11.80 -25.43 8.68
C VAL A 506 -13.23 -24.92 8.52
N VAL A 507 -13.45 -23.63 8.78
CA VAL A 507 -14.73 -22.95 8.56
C VAL A 507 -14.59 -22.01 7.38
N PHE A 508 -15.31 -22.29 6.31
CA PHE A 508 -15.38 -21.45 5.13
C PHE A 508 -16.46 -20.39 5.28
N ARG A 509 -16.11 -19.13 5.19
CA ARG A 509 -17.07 -18.04 5.07
C ARG A 509 -17.50 -17.94 3.60
N THR A 510 -18.80 -17.88 3.30
CA THR A 510 -19.25 -17.59 1.94
C THR A 510 -18.80 -16.18 1.54
N VAL A 511 -18.74 -15.95 0.24
CA VAL A 511 -18.11 -14.77 -0.32
C VAL A 511 -18.68 -13.45 0.24
N ASP A 512 -17.78 -12.56 0.68
CA ASP A 512 -18.09 -11.23 1.19
C ASP A 512 -17.48 -10.16 0.26
N ILE A 513 -18.21 -9.88 -0.83
CA ILE A 513 -17.86 -8.91 -1.88
C ILE A 513 -19.02 -7.94 -2.08
N GLY A 514 -18.77 -6.82 -2.77
CA GLY A 514 -19.70 -5.71 -2.94
C GLY A 514 -19.40 -4.56 -1.94
N GLY A 515 -20.07 -3.44 -2.08
CA GLY A 515 -19.83 -2.27 -1.26
C GLY A 515 -18.38 -1.75 -1.41
N ASP A 516 -17.62 -1.76 -0.32
CA ASP A 516 -16.21 -1.36 -0.27
C ASP A 516 -15.24 -2.31 -1.00
N LYS A 517 -15.71 -3.51 -1.38
CA LYS A 517 -14.95 -4.55 -2.09
C LYS A 517 -15.50 -4.74 -3.51
N ALA A 518 -15.47 -3.67 -4.29
CA ALA A 518 -15.95 -3.69 -5.68
C ALA A 518 -15.09 -4.62 -6.56
N LEU A 519 -15.75 -5.37 -7.44
CA LEU A 519 -15.07 -6.26 -8.38
C LEU A 519 -15.02 -5.64 -9.78
N PRO A 520 -13.86 -5.61 -10.44
CA PRO A 520 -13.69 -4.95 -11.74
C PRO A 520 -14.60 -5.49 -12.86
N TYR A 521 -14.98 -6.76 -12.76
CA TYR A 521 -15.77 -7.49 -13.76
C TYR A 521 -17.27 -7.57 -13.44
N LEU A 522 -17.72 -7.00 -12.32
CA LEU A 522 -19.13 -6.86 -11.98
C LEU A 522 -19.54 -5.39 -12.13
N THR A 523 -19.56 -4.91 -13.35
CA THR A 523 -19.81 -3.51 -13.72
C THR A 523 -21.17 -2.98 -13.26
N ASP A 524 -22.18 -3.87 -13.13
CA ASP A 524 -23.52 -3.52 -12.64
C ASP A 524 -23.55 -3.24 -11.11
N ILE A 525 -22.45 -3.52 -10.40
CA ILE A 525 -22.32 -3.33 -8.94
C ILE A 525 -21.65 -1.99 -8.61
N ARG A 526 -21.28 -1.19 -9.60
CA ARG A 526 -20.81 0.18 -9.40
C ARG A 526 -21.96 1.13 -9.02
N ASP A 527 -22.75 0.73 -8.04
CA ASP A 527 -23.52 1.72 -7.31
C ASP A 527 -22.55 2.49 -6.43
N GLU A 528 -22.45 3.78 -6.66
CA GLU A 528 -21.80 4.75 -5.79
C GLU A 528 -22.59 4.86 -4.48
N ALA A 529 -22.61 3.77 -3.72
CA ALA A 529 -23.27 3.79 -2.42
C ALA A 529 -22.51 4.75 -1.51
N GLU A 530 -23.18 5.78 -1.01
CA GLU A 530 -22.59 6.75 -0.07
C GLU A 530 -21.99 6.06 1.16
N ASN A 531 -22.51 4.87 1.54
CA ASN A 531 -22.05 4.06 2.66
C ASN A 531 -21.79 2.61 2.23
N PRO A 532 -20.67 2.32 1.56
CA PRO A 532 -20.38 0.99 1.00
C PRO A 532 -20.44 -0.16 2.00
N ALA A 533 -20.00 0.06 3.24
CA ALA A 533 -19.99 -0.96 4.30
C ALA A 533 -21.40 -1.43 4.69
N MET A 534 -22.42 -0.56 4.57
CA MET A 534 -23.82 -0.85 4.86
C MET A 534 -24.65 -1.20 3.61
N GLY A 535 -24.02 -1.19 2.44
CA GLY A 535 -24.65 -1.35 1.15
C GLY A 535 -24.97 -2.79 0.76
N TRP A 536 -25.07 -2.99 -0.54
CA TRP A 536 -25.36 -4.28 -1.17
C TRP A 536 -24.08 -5.12 -1.28
N ARG A 537 -23.83 -5.92 -0.25
CA ARG A 537 -22.63 -6.77 -0.13
C ARG A 537 -22.94 -8.12 0.53
N ALA A 538 -21.97 -9.01 0.47
CA ALA A 538 -21.95 -10.29 1.18
C ALA A 538 -23.19 -11.14 0.94
N LEU A 539 -23.93 -11.52 1.98
CA LEU A 539 -25.10 -12.36 1.88
C LEU A 539 -26.22 -11.70 1.06
N ARG A 540 -26.46 -10.40 1.20
CA ARG A 540 -27.48 -9.65 0.45
C ARG A 540 -27.25 -9.78 -1.06
N LEU A 541 -26.01 -9.54 -1.50
CA LEU A 541 -25.60 -9.74 -2.89
C LEU A 541 -25.76 -11.20 -3.34
N SER A 542 -25.39 -12.15 -2.48
CA SER A 542 -25.40 -13.57 -2.81
C SER A 542 -26.81 -14.17 -2.90
N LEU A 543 -27.77 -13.62 -2.17
CA LEU A 543 -29.20 -14.00 -2.29
C LEU A 543 -29.81 -13.44 -3.57
N ASP A 544 -29.62 -12.15 -3.86
CA ASP A 544 -30.10 -11.52 -5.09
C ASP A 544 -29.44 -12.12 -6.34
N ARG A 545 -28.19 -12.56 -6.25
CA ARG A 545 -27.40 -13.22 -7.29
C ARG A 545 -27.11 -14.69 -6.93
N ALA A 546 -28.16 -15.49 -6.78
CA ALA A 546 -28.09 -16.89 -6.34
C ALA A 546 -27.10 -17.77 -7.15
N THR A 547 -26.81 -17.42 -8.40
CA THR A 547 -25.80 -18.11 -9.21
C THR A 547 -24.41 -18.10 -8.62
N LEU A 548 -24.02 -17.00 -7.95
CA LEU A 548 -22.75 -16.85 -7.28
C LEU A 548 -22.63 -17.82 -6.11
N MET A 549 -23.62 -17.84 -5.23
CA MET A 549 -23.68 -18.74 -4.09
C MET A 549 -23.76 -20.21 -4.53
N LYS A 550 -24.57 -20.54 -5.54
CA LYS A 550 -24.69 -21.90 -6.08
C LYS A 550 -23.36 -22.42 -6.63
N ALA A 551 -22.60 -21.57 -7.35
CA ALA A 551 -21.29 -21.94 -7.87
C ALA A 551 -20.30 -22.21 -6.73
N GLN A 552 -20.26 -21.35 -5.70
CA GLN A 552 -19.40 -21.52 -4.53
C GLN A 552 -19.80 -22.75 -3.70
N ALA A 553 -21.10 -22.97 -3.47
CA ALA A 553 -21.60 -24.15 -2.76
C ALA A 553 -21.17 -25.46 -3.44
N ARG A 554 -21.31 -25.55 -4.78
CA ARG A 554 -20.83 -26.70 -5.55
C ARG A 554 -19.34 -26.94 -5.37
N ALA A 555 -18.53 -25.88 -5.45
CA ALA A 555 -17.10 -25.98 -5.27
C ALA A 555 -16.70 -26.47 -3.87
N LEU A 556 -17.35 -25.96 -2.81
CA LEU A 556 -17.14 -26.39 -1.43
C LEU A 556 -17.55 -27.84 -1.19
N ILE A 557 -18.70 -28.26 -1.69
CA ILE A 557 -19.20 -29.64 -1.58
C ILE A 557 -18.23 -30.62 -2.26
N GLU A 558 -17.81 -30.33 -3.49
CA GLU A 558 -16.86 -31.16 -4.23
C GLU A 558 -15.48 -31.22 -3.55
N ALA A 559 -14.99 -30.08 -3.03
CA ALA A 559 -13.70 -30.01 -2.35
C ALA A 559 -13.67 -30.83 -1.04
N SER A 560 -14.79 -30.91 -0.35
CA SER A 560 -14.91 -31.53 0.97
C SER A 560 -15.42 -32.97 0.95
N GLY A 561 -15.48 -33.60 -0.22
CA GLY A 561 -15.98 -34.96 -0.36
C GLY A 561 -15.31 -35.97 0.58
N GLY A 562 -16.08 -36.58 1.51
CA GLY A 562 -15.61 -37.50 2.55
C GLY A 562 -15.05 -36.83 3.83
N LYS A 563 -15.12 -35.50 3.94
CA LYS A 563 -14.74 -34.72 5.14
C LYS A 563 -15.96 -33.98 5.71
N VAL A 564 -15.80 -33.40 6.90
CA VAL A 564 -16.81 -32.48 7.47
C VAL A 564 -16.63 -31.12 6.80
N LEU A 565 -17.70 -30.59 6.21
CA LEU A 565 -17.75 -29.24 5.64
C LEU A 565 -18.39 -28.28 6.65
N ARG A 566 -17.71 -27.17 6.96
CA ARG A 566 -18.25 -26.11 7.82
C ARG A 566 -18.38 -24.84 7.01
N VAL A 567 -19.61 -24.32 6.93
CA VAL A 567 -19.96 -23.12 6.15
C VAL A 567 -20.54 -22.07 7.07
N MET A 568 -20.10 -20.83 6.88
CA MET A 568 -20.56 -19.67 7.64
C MET A 568 -21.05 -18.57 6.69
N PHE A 569 -22.26 -18.07 6.94
CA PHE A 569 -22.83 -16.97 6.17
C PHE A 569 -22.51 -15.62 6.87
N PRO A 570 -21.85 -14.66 6.15
CA PRO A 570 -21.56 -13.32 6.67
C PRO A 570 -22.78 -12.40 6.57
N MET A 571 -22.78 -11.28 7.30
CA MET A 571 -23.77 -10.17 7.18
C MET A 571 -25.23 -10.60 7.35
N VAL A 572 -25.48 -11.67 8.07
CA VAL A 572 -26.86 -12.09 8.39
C VAL A 572 -27.50 -11.03 9.27
N SER A 573 -28.62 -10.46 8.83
CA SER A 573 -29.38 -9.43 9.56
C SER A 573 -30.65 -10.00 10.15
N GLU A 574 -31.31 -10.92 9.45
CA GLU A 574 -32.57 -11.56 9.79
C GLU A 574 -32.49 -13.08 9.62
N PRO A 575 -33.22 -13.90 10.44
CA PRO A 575 -33.18 -15.36 10.33
C PRO A 575 -33.59 -15.91 8.96
N TRP A 576 -34.48 -15.26 8.25
CA TRP A 576 -34.94 -15.70 6.93
C TRP A 576 -33.81 -15.63 5.87
N GLU A 577 -32.90 -14.67 5.96
CA GLU A 577 -31.74 -14.59 5.07
C GLU A 577 -30.84 -15.82 5.23
N TYR A 578 -30.64 -16.26 6.48
CA TYR A 578 -29.89 -17.49 6.77
C TYR A 578 -30.61 -18.72 6.22
N GLU A 579 -31.93 -18.81 6.40
CA GLU A 579 -32.72 -19.94 5.91
C GLU A 579 -32.69 -20.05 4.36
N GLU A 580 -32.81 -18.91 3.68
CA GLU A 580 -32.73 -18.86 2.21
C GLU A 580 -31.34 -19.27 1.71
N ALA A 581 -30.27 -18.74 2.33
CA ALA A 581 -28.90 -19.12 2.00
C ALA A 581 -28.64 -20.61 2.22
N ARG A 582 -29.12 -21.16 3.33
CA ARG A 582 -29.05 -22.59 3.63
C ARG A 582 -29.80 -23.41 2.61
N ALA A 583 -31.01 -23.04 2.25
CA ALA A 583 -31.83 -23.74 1.25
C ALA A 583 -31.12 -23.76 -0.12
N LEU A 584 -30.55 -22.63 -0.55
CA LEU A 584 -29.76 -22.59 -1.78
C LEU A 584 -28.56 -23.55 -1.73
N PHE A 585 -27.92 -23.68 -0.56
CA PHE A 585 -26.79 -24.60 -0.37
C PHE A 585 -27.27 -26.07 -0.38
N GLU A 586 -28.37 -26.41 0.29
CA GLU A 586 -28.96 -27.73 0.35
C GLU A 586 -29.42 -28.19 -1.06
N GLU A 587 -29.94 -27.28 -1.87
CA GLU A 587 -30.23 -27.56 -3.29
C GLU A 587 -29.00 -28.07 -4.07
N GLN A 588 -27.80 -27.50 -3.75
CA GLN A 588 -26.54 -27.92 -4.38
C GLN A 588 -26.03 -29.27 -3.83
N VAL A 589 -26.35 -29.63 -2.60
CA VAL A 589 -26.12 -30.99 -2.08
C VAL A 589 -26.91 -32.01 -2.85
N ASP A 590 -28.19 -31.71 -3.15
CA ASP A 590 -29.05 -32.58 -3.97
C ASP A 590 -28.55 -32.68 -5.42
N TRP A 591 -28.08 -31.55 -5.99
CA TRP A 591 -27.41 -31.58 -7.28
C TRP A 591 -26.19 -32.51 -7.29
N ALA A 592 -25.35 -32.44 -6.26
CA ALA A 592 -24.16 -33.27 -6.14
C ALA A 592 -24.53 -34.74 -5.96
N ARG A 593 -25.60 -35.06 -5.21
CA ARG A 593 -26.13 -36.40 -4.99
C ARG A 593 -26.64 -37.01 -6.31
N LYS A 594 -27.43 -36.24 -7.07
CA LYS A 594 -27.93 -36.65 -8.40
C LYS A 594 -26.80 -36.89 -9.40
N GLY A 595 -25.70 -36.11 -9.27
CA GLY A 595 -24.51 -36.27 -10.12
C GLY A 595 -23.52 -37.35 -9.64
N HIS A 596 -23.88 -38.18 -8.66
CA HIS A 596 -23.03 -39.23 -8.05
C HIS A 596 -21.68 -38.74 -7.59
N ARG A 597 -21.62 -37.47 -7.12
CA ARG A 597 -20.38 -36.86 -6.59
C ARG A 597 -20.14 -37.28 -5.15
N LYS A 598 -18.86 -37.30 -4.73
CA LYS A 598 -18.51 -37.60 -3.35
C LYS A 598 -18.98 -36.47 -2.44
N LEU A 599 -19.94 -36.76 -1.58
CA LEU A 599 -20.50 -35.81 -0.62
C LEU A 599 -19.60 -35.63 0.63
N PRO A 600 -19.68 -34.50 1.33
CA PRO A 600 -19.20 -34.37 2.69
C PRO A 600 -19.85 -35.40 3.62
N THR A 601 -19.15 -35.85 4.64
CA THR A 601 -19.72 -36.77 5.67
C THR A 601 -20.76 -36.08 6.53
N ARG A 602 -20.56 -34.79 6.78
CA ARG A 602 -21.50 -33.90 7.49
C ARG A 602 -21.27 -32.47 7.01
N ILE A 603 -22.33 -31.66 7.02
CA ILE A 603 -22.26 -30.22 6.77
C ILE A 603 -22.75 -29.53 8.03
N GLU A 604 -21.94 -28.62 8.56
CA GLU A 604 -22.27 -27.75 9.67
C GLU A 604 -22.45 -26.32 9.15
N PHE A 605 -23.61 -25.73 9.43
CA PHE A 605 -23.92 -24.37 9.01
C PHE A 605 -23.92 -23.41 10.19
N GLY A 606 -23.23 -22.29 10.04
CA GLY A 606 -23.18 -21.22 11.04
C GLY A 606 -23.52 -19.87 10.44
N ALA A 607 -23.77 -18.91 11.30
CA ALA A 607 -23.96 -17.50 10.98
C ALA A 607 -22.86 -16.63 11.59
N MET A 608 -22.53 -15.55 10.89
CA MET A 608 -21.69 -14.48 11.46
C MET A 608 -22.60 -13.41 12.05
N LEU A 609 -22.51 -13.22 13.36
CA LEU A 609 -23.18 -12.14 14.06
C LEU A 609 -22.28 -10.90 14.03
N GLU A 610 -22.57 -10.02 13.13
CA GLU A 610 -21.86 -8.76 12.92
C GLU A 610 -22.83 -7.59 12.66
N VAL A 611 -24.09 -7.90 12.34
CA VAL A 611 -25.18 -6.93 12.28
C VAL A 611 -25.95 -7.00 13.61
N PRO A 612 -26.06 -5.89 14.38
CA PRO A 612 -26.70 -5.90 15.70
C PRO A 612 -28.14 -6.40 15.71
N ALA A 613 -28.90 -6.19 14.64
CA ALA A 613 -30.29 -6.63 14.51
C ALA A 613 -30.45 -8.16 14.73
N LEU A 614 -29.52 -8.97 14.23
CA LEU A 614 -29.57 -10.42 14.39
C LEU A 614 -29.57 -10.86 15.86
N ALA A 615 -28.99 -10.06 16.77
CA ALA A 615 -28.99 -10.37 18.18
C ALA A 615 -30.38 -10.29 18.85
N GLU A 616 -31.31 -9.58 18.23
CA GLU A 616 -32.71 -9.49 18.71
C GLU A 616 -33.58 -10.65 18.23
N ALA A 617 -33.08 -11.45 17.26
CA ALA A 617 -33.76 -12.62 16.71
C ALA A 617 -33.02 -13.95 16.96
N LEU A 618 -32.13 -13.98 17.97
CA LEU A 618 -31.33 -15.17 18.30
C LEU A 618 -32.16 -16.37 18.72
N ASP A 619 -33.29 -16.17 19.37
CA ASP A 619 -34.24 -17.23 19.74
C ASP A 619 -34.77 -18.00 18.55
N GLN A 620 -34.91 -17.33 17.39
CA GLN A 620 -35.33 -17.94 16.14
C GLN A 620 -34.14 -18.58 15.39
N LEU A 621 -32.95 -17.97 15.46
CA LEU A 621 -31.79 -18.44 14.71
C LEU A 621 -31.08 -19.62 15.39
N LEU A 622 -30.85 -19.57 16.71
CA LEU A 622 -30.04 -20.54 17.44
C LEU A 622 -30.48 -22.01 17.25
N PRO A 623 -31.79 -22.33 17.19
CA PRO A 623 -32.22 -23.71 16.95
C PRO A 623 -31.88 -24.25 15.54
N ARG A 624 -31.45 -23.38 14.63
CA ARG A 624 -31.24 -23.68 13.22
C ARG A 624 -29.77 -23.74 12.78
N ILE A 625 -28.87 -23.29 13.65
CA ILE A 625 -27.42 -23.21 13.35
C ILE A 625 -26.61 -24.20 14.19
N ASP A 626 -25.50 -24.69 13.61
CA ASP A 626 -24.56 -25.57 14.32
C ASP A 626 -23.52 -24.79 15.14
N PHE A 627 -23.22 -23.54 14.78
CA PHE A 627 -22.28 -22.66 15.48
C PHE A 627 -22.55 -21.19 15.16
N LEU A 628 -22.10 -20.29 16.04
CA LEU A 628 -22.19 -18.84 15.87
C LEU A 628 -20.78 -18.22 15.91
N SER A 629 -20.47 -17.33 14.97
CA SER A 629 -19.23 -16.54 14.96
C SER A 629 -19.53 -15.06 15.14
N ILE A 630 -18.82 -14.38 16.03
CA ILE A 630 -18.99 -12.94 16.27
C ILE A 630 -17.91 -12.18 15.48
N GLY A 631 -18.33 -11.44 14.46
CA GLY A 631 -17.50 -10.56 13.63
C GLY A 631 -17.30 -9.19 14.27
N THR A 632 -16.41 -9.06 15.27
CA THR A 632 -16.29 -7.85 16.11
C THR A 632 -15.91 -6.59 15.34
N ASN A 633 -15.30 -6.68 14.15
CA ASN A 633 -14.92 -5.51 13.38
C ASN A 633 -16.17 -4.77 12.86
N ASP A 634 -17.02 -5.46 12.11
CA ASP A 634 -18.25 -4.88 11.57
C ASP A 634 -19.31 -4.68 12.66
N LEU A 635 -19.38 -5.59 13.64
CA LEU A 635 -20.23 -5.40 14.81
C LEU A 635 -19.94 -4.09 15.55
N THR A 636 -18.68 -3.76 15.79
CA THR A 636 -18.31 -2.51 16.47
C THR A 636 -18.68 -1.29 15.61
N GLN A 637 -18.42 -1.35 14.32
CA GLN A 637 -18.77 -0.30 13.36
C GLN A 637 -20.28 -0.02 13.40
N PHE A 638 -21.11 -1.05 13.29
CA PHE A 638 -22.57 -0.89 13.26
C PHE A 638 -23.17 -0.55 14.64
N LEU A 639 -22.60 -1.11 15.72
CA LEU A 639 -23.07 -0.83 17.08
C LEU A 639 -22.84 0.63 17.51
N PHE A 640 -21.74 1.25 17.04
CA PHE A 640 -21.42 2.65 17.32
C PHE A 640 -21.76 3.59 16.16
N ALA A 641 -22.28 3.09 15.03
CA ALA A 641 -22.50 3.88 13.81
C ALA A 641 -21.24 4.69 13.42
N ALA A 642 -20.07 4.07 13.51
CA ALA A 642 -18.78 4.72 13.31
C ALA A 642 -17.97 3.98 12.24
N ASP A 643 -17.58 4.68 11.19
CA ASP A 643 -16.74 4.11 10.14
C ASP A 643 -15.33 3.83 10.68
N ARG A 644 -14.95 2.55 10.70
CA ARG A 644 -13.62 2.11 11.14
C ARG A 644 -12.48 2.53 10.21
N ALA A 645 -12.81 2.88 8.96
CA ALA A 645 -11.84 3.38 8.00
C ALA A 645 -11.52 4.88 8.19
N ASP A 646 -12.36 5.64 8.91
CA ASP A 646 -12.07 7.02 9.29
C ASP A 646 -11.11 7.04 10.50
N PRO A 647 -9.85 7.50 10.32
CA PRO A 647 -8.87 7.53 11.42
C PRO A 647 -9.31 8.36 12.63
N ARG A 648 -10.15 9.37 12.43
CA ARG A 648 -10.67 10.23 13.50
C ARG A 648 -11.68 9.50 14.40
N LEU A 649 -12.37 8.50 13.86
CA LEU A 649 -13.36 7.69 14.58
C LEU A 649 -12.75 6.40 15.12
N ALA A 650 -11.78 5.80 14.45
CA ALA A 650 -11.15 4.55 14.85
C ALA A 650 -10.51 4.60 16.25
N GLU A 651 -9.95 5.76 16.64
CA GLU A 651 -9.35 5.96 17.97
C GLU A 651 -10.38 6.40 19.03
N ARG A 652 -11.57 6.83 18.63
CA ARG A 652 -12.59 7.36 19.53
C ARG A 652 -13.32 6.27 20.32
N TYR A 653 -13.51 5.10 19.72
CA TYR A 653 -14.28 4.00 20.29
C TYR A 653 -13.36 2.83 20.66
N ASP A 654 -13.14 2.67 21.96
CA ASP A 654 -12.33 1.56 22.47
C ASP A 654 -13.11 0.23 22.38
N TRP A 655 -12.48 -0.81 21.91
CA TRP A 655 -13.05 -2.16 21.89
C TRP A 655 -13.35 -2.72 23.30
N LEU A 656 -12.69 -2.20 24.35
CA LEU A 656 -13.01 -2.50 25.74
C LEU A 656 -14.23 -1.73 26.27
N SER A 657 -15.07 -1.19 25.36
CA SER A 657 -16.30 -0.54 25.77
C SER A 657 -17.26 -1.49 26.50
N PRO A 658 -17.83 -1.07 27.64
CA PRO A 658 -18.87 -1.84 28.32
C PRO A 658 -20.07 -2.19 27.44
N ALA A 659 -20.40 -1.35 26.46
CA ALA A 659 -21.49 -1.60 25.50
C ALA A 659 -21.22 -2.86 24.67
N ILE A 660 -20.02 -3.00 24.11
CA ILE A 660 -19.62 -4.18 23.33
C ILE A 660 -19.65 -5.42 24.22
N PHE A 661 -19.04 -5.36 25.40
CA PHE A 661 -18.98 -6.52 26.30
C PHE A 661 -20.34 -6.96 26.82
N ARG A 662 -21.25 -6.03 27.13
CA ARG A 662 -22.65 -6.36 27.51
C ARG A 662 -23.39 -7.01 26.35
N PHE A 663 -23.20 -6.49 25.12
CA PHE A 663 -23.78 -7.07 23.93
C PHE A 663 -23.30 -8.50 23.71
N VAL A 664 -21.98 -8.70 23.67
CA VAL A 664 -21.36 -10.03 23.46
C VAL A 664 -21.74 -10.99 24.60
N ARG A 665 -21.77 -10.55 25.86
CA ARG A 665 -22.21 -11.37 27.01
C ARG A 665 -23.64 -11.86 26.84
N ARG A 666 -24.56 -10.99 26.41
CA ARG A 666 -25.95 -11.37 26.14
C ARG A 666 -26.03 -12.46 25.07
N VAL A 667 -25.31 -12.29 23.95
CA VAL A 667 -25.23 -13.25 22.84
C VAL A 667 -24.65 -14.59 23.32
N THR A 668 -23.51 -14.58 24.00
CA THR A 668 -22.83 -15.81 24.48
C THR A 668 -23.70 -16.54 25.48
N THR A 669 -24.43 -15.83 26.35
CA THR A 669 -25.33 -16.43 27.32
C THR A 669 -26.51 -17.16 26.67
N GLN A 670 -27.16 -16.53 25.68
CA GLN A 670 -28.27 -17.13 24.96
C GLN A 670 -27.81 -18.33 24.12
N ALA A 671 -26.68 -18.19 23.40
CA ALA A 671 -26.15 -19.29 22.60
C ALA A 671 -25.74 -20.50 23.45
N ARG A 672 -25.12 -20.27 24.63
CA ARG A 672 -24.78 -21.34 25.58
C ARG A 672 -26.04 -22.05 26.10
N ALA A 673 -27.11 -21.30 26.41
CA ALA A 673 -28.37 -21.87 26.82
C ALA A 673 -29.02 -22.74 25.73
N ALA A 674 -28.79 -22.40 24.47
CA ALA A 674 -29.24 -23.18 23.31
C ALA A 674 -28.26 -24.31 22.91
N GLY A 675 -27.13 -24.47 23.56
CA GLY A 675 -26.10 -25.47 23.23
C GLY A 675 -25.32 -25.15 21.93
N VAL A 676 -25.35 -23.91 21.46
CA VAL A 676 -24.65 -23.47 20.26
C VAL A 676 -23.29 -22.90 20.61
N PRO A 677 -22.18 -23.46 20.09
CA PRO A 677 -20.84 -22.96 20.34
C PRO A 677 -20.64 -21.59 19.69
N VAL A 678 -19.99 -20.67 20.46
CA VAL A 678 -19.70 -19.31 20.02
C VAL A 678 -18.21 -19.11 19.87
N ARG A 679 -17.80 -18.48 18.78
CA ARG A 679 -16.42 -18.02 18.59
C ARG A 679 -16.36 -16.53 18.22
N VAL A 680 -15.22 -15.90 18.51
CA VAL A 680 -14.93 -14.53 18.08
C VAL A 680 -13.90 -14.60 16.96
N CYS A 681 -14.20 -14.01 15.79
CA CYS A 681 -13.33 -14.03 14.60
C CYS A 681 -12.83 -12.63 14.17
N GLY A 682 -13.21 -11.57 14.86
CA GLY A 682 -12.68 -10.23 14.62
C GLY A 682 -11.31 -9.99 15.29
N GLU A 683 -10.68 -8.89 14.92
CA GLU A 683 -9.35 -8.51 15.41
C GLU A 683 -9.26 -8.32 16.93
N MET A 684 -10.37 -8.00 17.56
CA MET A 684 -10.51 -7.88 19.03
C MET A 684 -10.04 -9.16 19.75
N GLY A 685 -10.34 -10.33 19.19
CA GLY A 685 -9.94 -11.62 19.78
C GLY A 685 -8.43 -11.88 19.75
N GLY A 686 -7.69 -11.21 18.87
CA GLY A 686 -6.22 -11.30 18.77
C GLY A 686 -5.46 -10.38 19.72
N ARG A 687 -6.14 -9.54 20.49
CA ARG A 687 -5.52 -8.63 21.47
C ARG A 687 -5.58 -9.20 22.87
N PRO A 688 -4.43 -9.34 23.57
CA PRO A 688 -4.34 -10.00 24.86
C PRO A 688 -5.34 -9.51 25.91
N LEU A 689 -5.47 -8.20 26.11
CA LEU A 689 -6.34 -7.63 27.13
C LEU A 689 -7.82 -7.81 26.80
N GLU A 690 -8.18 -7.60 25.52
CA GLU A 690 -9.53 -7.81 25.00
C GLU A 690 -9.93 -9.28 25.06
N ALA A 691 -9.03 -10.20 24.69
CA ALA A 691 -9.25 -11.64 24.78
C ALA A 691 -9.48 -12.10 26.24
N MET A 692 -8.70 -11.58 27.19
CA MET A 692 -8.92 -11.81 28.61
C MET A 692 -10.34 -11.42 29.04
N GLY A 693 -10.80 -10.23 28.63
CA GLY A 693 -12.15 -9.76 28.91
C GLY A 693 -13.22 -10.63 28.26
N LEU A 694 -13.02 -11.03 26.99
CA LEU A 694 -13.94 -11.91 26.25
C LEU A 694 -14.06 -13.30 26.93
N ILE A 695 -12.94 -13.89 27.39
CA ILE A 695 -12.95 -15.13 28.17
C ILE A 695 -13.76 -14.94 29.46
N GLY A 696 -13.58 -13.81 30.15
CA GLY A 696 -14.31 -13.46 31.34
C GLY A 696 -15.83 -13.35 31.19
N ILE A 697 -16.32 -13.04 29.97
CA ILE A 697 -17.76 -13.04 29.68
C ILE A 697 -18.24 -14.34 29.01
N GLY A 698 -17.39 -15.35 28.92
CA GLY A 698 -17.75 -16.69 28.49
C GLY A 698 -17.50 -17.02 27.02
N VAL A 699 -16.63 -16.33 26.33
CA VAL A 699 -16.11 -16.74 25.02
C VAL A 699 -15.08 -17.85 25.21
N GLU A 700 -15.25 -18.98 24.53
CA GLU A 700 -14.41 -20.17 24.67
C GLU A 700 -13.62 -20.51 23.38
N ALA A 701 -13.87 -19.78 22.29
CA ALA A 701 -13.18 -20.00 21.03
C ALA A 701 -12.84 -18.68 20.32
N PHE A 702 -11.64 -18.61 19.77
CA PHE A 702 -11.12 -17.48 19.03
C PHE A 702 -10.63 -17.91 17.65
N SER A 703 -10.84 -17.06 16.65
CA SER A 703 -10.21 -17.16 15.32
C SER A 703 -9.46 -15.86 15.07
N ILE A 704 -8.14 -15.92 15.07
CA ILE A 704 -7.26 -14.77 15.17
C ILE A 704 -6.15 -14.83 14.11
N THR A 705 -5.33 -13.78 13.99
CA THR A 705 -4.17 -13.84 13.11
C THR A 705 -3.13 -14.85 13.61
N PRO A 706 -2.36 -15.52 12.73
CA PRO A 706 -1.33 -16.49 13.14
C PRO A 706 -0.31 -15.92 14.15
N ALA A 707 0.02 -14.62 14.02
CA ALA A 707 0.93 -13.94 14.94
C ALA A 707 0.38 -13.80 16.37
N ALA A 708 -0.93 -13.78 16.55
CA ALA A 708 -1.59 -13.64 17.83
C ALA A 708 -1.75 -14.97 18.60
N VAL A 709 -1.55 -16.12 17.97
CA VAL A 709 -1.78 -17.44 18.59
C VAL A 709 -0.92 -17.61 19.85
N GLY A 710 0.39 -17.36 19.78
CA GLY A 710 1.29 -17.45 20.92
C GLY A 710 0.89 -16.52 22.06
N PRO A 711 0.73 -15.21 21.83
CA PRO A 711 0.23 -14.27 22.83
C PRO A 711 -1.07 -14.68 23.49
N ILE A 712 -2.09 -15.09 22.73
CA ILE A 712 -3.39 -15.46 23.29
C ILE A 712 -3.30 -16.76 24.10
N LYS A 713 -2.54 -17.75 23.64
CA LYS A 713 -2.27 -18.96 24.43
C LYS A 713 -1.54 -18.64 25.74
N ALA A 714 -0.60 -17.69 25.73
CA ALA A 714 0.08 -17.24 26.94
C ALA A 714 -0.90 -16.58 27.92
N VAL A 715 -1.82 -15.74 27.45
CA VAL A 715 -2.90 -15.16 28.23
C VAL A 715 -3.73 -16.27 28.88
N VAL A 716 -4.28 -17.19 28.10
CA VAL A 716 -5.12 -18.30 28.60
C VAL A 716 -4.40 -19.08 29.67
N ARG A 717 -3.15 -19.47 29.45
CA ARG A 717 -2.35 -20.28 30.34
C ARG A 717 -1.96 -19.57 31.67
N SER A 718 -1.99 -18.25 31.68
CA SER A 718 -1.74 -17.43 32.86
C SER A 718 -3.03 -16.95 33.57
N LEU A 719 -4.20 -17.33 33.05
CA LEU A 719 -5.50 -16.82 33.49
C LEU A 719 -6.23 -17.82 34.37
N ASP A 720 -6.82 -17.34 35.48
CA ASP A 720 -7.87 -17.99 36.23
C ASP A 720 -9.22 -17.46 35.74
N VAL A 721 -9.95 -18.31 35.00
CA VAL A 721 -11.19 -17.90 34.30
C VAL A 721 -12.29 -17.55 35.33
N GLY A 722 -12.35 -18.24 36.46
CA GLY A 722 -13.32 -17.93 37.53
C GLY A 722 -13.12 -16.52 38.07
N LYS A 723 -11.86 -16.11 38.32
CA LYS A 723 -11.54 -14.77 38.84
C LYS A 723 -11.82 -13.68 37.81
N VAL A 724 -11.46 -13.89 36.55
CA VAL A 724 -11.73 -12.86 35.52
C VAL A 724 -13.23 -12.74 35.24
N ARG A 725 -13.99 -13.83 35.28
CA ARG A 725 -15.46 -13.82 35.17
C ARG A 725 -16.09 -12.94 36.23
N THR A 726 -15.79 -13.21 37.51
CA THR A 726 -16.27 -12.38 38.61
C THR A 726 -15.88 -10.92 38.44
N ARG A 727 -14.66 -10.66 37.98
CA ARG A 727 -14.22 -9.29 37.75
C ARG A 727 -14.98 -8.61 36.62
N MET A 728 -15.21 -9.29 35.50
CA MET A 728 -15.98 -8.76 34.39
C MET A 728 -17.43 -8.51 34.77
N GLU A 729 -18.06 -9.36 35.52
CA GLU A 729 -19.42 -9.13 36.04
C GLU A 729 -19.50 -7.81 36.81
N GLN A 730 -18.61 -7.59 37.78
CA GLN A 730 -18.53 -6.35 38.56
C GLN A 730 -18.35 -5.10 37.67
N LEU A 731 -17.44 -5.20 36.69
CA LEU A 731 -17.13 -4.10 35.79
C LEU A 731 -18.28 -3.79 34.82
N LEU A 732 -19.07 -4.76 34.42
CA LEU A 732 -20.22 -4.56 33.57
C LEU A 732 -21.46 -4.08 34.33
N GLU A 733 -21.58 -4.37 35.60
CA GLU A 733 -22.62 -3.81 36.50
C GLU A 733 -22.34 -2.33 36.76
N LYS A 734 -21.10 -2.03 37.20
CA LYS A 734 -20.66 -0.66 37.51
C LYS A 734 -19.43 -0.29 36.66
N PRO A 735 -19.64 0.17 35.41
CA PRO A 735 -18.57 0.46 34.54
C PRO A 735 -17.66 1.59 35.06
N PRO A 736 -16.33 1.38 35.06
CA PRO A 736 -15.39 2.46 35.39
C PRO A 736 -15.28 3.47 34.24
N ALA A 737 -14.82 4.68 34.56
CA ALA A 737 -14.57 5.70 33.55
C ALA A 737 -13.54 5.27 32.47
N ASN A 738 -12.60 4.40 32.84
CA ASN A 738 -11.60 3.84 31.91
C ASN A 738 -11.48 2.33 32.12
N MET A 739 -12.18 1.57 31.30
CA MET A 739 -12.21 0.12 31.33
C MET A 739 -10.85 -0.49 31.05
N ARG A 740 -10.13 0.03 30.04
CA ARG A 740 -8.81 -0.44 29.63
C ARG A 740 -7.79 -0.34 30.76
N LYS A 741 -7.69 0.83 31.41
CA LYS A 741 -6.80 1.02 32.55
C LYS A 741 -7.14 0.06 33.67
N THR A 742 -8.42 -0.06 34.01
CA THR A 742 -8.89 -0.92 35.13
C THR A 742 -8.57 -2.39 34.88
N LEU A 743 -8.78 -2.90 33.68
CA LEU A 743 -8.44 -4.27 33.30
C LEU A 743 -6.94 -4.50 33.23
N THR A 744 -6.17 -3.55 32.71
CA THR A 744 -4.70 -3.63 32.69
C THR A 744 -4.13 -3.74 34.12
N ASP A 745 -4.59 -2.89 35.03
CA ASP A 745 -4.13 -2.91 36.44
C ASP A 745 -4.55 -4.20 37.14
N TRP A 746 -5.71 -4.75 36.81
CA TRP A 746 -6.15 -6.05 37.37
C TRP A 746 -5.29 -7.19 36.83
N ALA A 747 -5.05 -7.23 35.49
CA ALA A 747 -4.23 -8.26 34.84
C ALA A 747 -2.79 -8.28 35.40
N ARG A 748 -2.18 -7.11 35.58
CA ARG A 748 -0.84 -6.98 36.19
C ARG A 748 -0.79 -7.54 37.61
N ARG A 749 -1.79 -7.22 38.44
CA ARG A 749 -1.85 -7.74 39.83
C ARG A 749 -2.04 -9.25 39.90
N HIS A 750 -2.59 -9.86 38.87
CA HIS A 750 -2.82 -11.31 38.80
C HIS A 750 -1.80 -12.03 37.90
N ASN A 751 -0.73 -11.35 37.47
CA ASN A 751 0.34 -11.87 36.60
C ASN A 751 -0.19 -12.49 35.30
N VAL A 752 -1.26 -11.91 34.70
CA VAL A 752 -1.76 -12.34 33.42
C VAL A 752 -0.86 -11.78 32.29
N ALA A 753 -0.49 -12.62 31.34
CA ALA A 753 0.46 -12.29 30.25
C ALA A 753 -0.19 -11.41 29.14
N ILE A 754 -0.65 -10.20 29.50
CA ILE A 754 -1.34 -9.27 28.59
C ILE A 754 -0.39 -8.33 27.81
N ALA A 755 0.86 -8.26 28.16
CA ALA A 755 1.81 -7.28 27.60
C ALA A 755 3.06 -7.95 27.09
#